data_7a7b13d97949276821e4e1e688e861bb
#
_entry.id   7a7b13d97949276821e4e1e688e861bb
#
_cell.length_a   1.000
_cell.length_b   1.000
_cell.length_c   1.000
_cell.angle_alpha   90.00
_cell.angle_beta   90.00
_cell.angle_gamma   90.00
#
_symmetry.space_group_name_H-M   'P 1'
#
loop_
_entity.id
_entity.type
_entity.pdbx_description
1 polymer ?
#
loop_
_entity_poly.entity_id
_entity_poly.type
_entity_poly.pdbx_seq_one_letter_code
_entity_poly.pdbx_strand_id
1 'polypeptide(L)'
;TQINQSQQQGLTCFEDDFNRTSLGQNWVPFTSTGSFIPSIVSSRMRLTEALNNEATAATYQRIFPAAGNVVTVEFDYYAWANLSGVGADGVAVIFSDATVTPKTGGFGGSLGYAPRTDTTPIKPGFAGGWLGVGLDEYGNFSNPTEGRTGGPGFRAQAVALRGSESASYRYLTGTGANLSPKLDVRSTSTAGPGHRYKMTIDSRSSGAVWVRVDRTYNGTQQTLIDRYNVLNASGQSAAPEDLLLSLAGSTGSSVNNHEIDNFRVCALKSRPVEPQVDHFRFTLPQQGLTCSASDVMIQACANESCSQLYTNPVTATLSPDSTPSATGGWVGGSHVTFTNGIATTQLRRNTAGNVTVNVIGSTPSSKPYQVNLCSYTSSPGNYSTANCTVNFADSGFIVDVPHAYANQTVTGSIKAVRKDNASQQCLPSFQNVQKSVSFWSDYLTPNSSDAGFSAYTVSVNGTGIGQAANVATPLNLSFNQNGEANFTVAYRDAGNLALNARFTGSGNEQDLRLEGQGTFIRVPRALVLSAKNFYSSDGKCPAADLSCAVFARADEAFELNIRAVAAEPNEDNDFTNNLTAYNYQQQNITLQHSLVQPATGVAGELDAESYHHELGATTTVRQKVSEVGVFDFSLVAPSSYLGLNLTAANLPIAVVSTGSIGRFIPAYFAVSPMTVTLDAACKTNNAFTYLGQPFSYTNSPGLYLRPKSANDADTKNYLIEPWWRYTNQWDGRTYSDTVNGVSLGFTNTLAFPVSRQATSNSGIVLSGESVWYEKPLQPKAVFNSEFDLRLNASNLMDQDNVCYRQNATSDCQGFTFTQIDRTMPLYWGKLVIQDVYGPETQPLEQPIYIEHYTSNGFVRTTDDSCTSLSSINNFALQSTDYDVTTTGVPVPPQVLAGLTSSNLSQGKSAIRFSAPGAGITGTLIAFLI
;
A
#
# COMPACT_ATOMS: atom_id res chain seq x y z
N THR A 1 15.23 -21.56 22.80
CA THR A 1 14.77 -20.15 22.60
C THR A 1 15.44 -19.48 21.39
N GLN A 2 16.56 -19.99 20.87
CA GLN A 2 17.27 -19.43 19.70
C GLN A 2 16.81 -20.03 18.36
N ILE A 3 16.02 -21.10 18.38
CA ILE A 3 15.50 -21.75 17.14
C ILE A 3 14.37 -20.95 16.52
N ASN A 4 13.68 -20.10 17.29
CA ASN A 4 12.51 -19.34 16.79
C ASN A 4 12.85 -18.08 15.96
N GLN A 5 14.03 -17.50 16.09
CA GLN A 5 14.39 -16.30 15.33
C GLN A 5 14.96 -16.59 13.93
N SER A 6 15.62 -17.74 13.73
CA SER A 6 16.14 -18.12 12.40
C SER A 6 15.10 -18.76 11.49
N GLN A 7 13.95 -19.21 12.02
CA GLN A 7 12.85 -19.77 11.23
C GLN A 7 11.81 -18.73 10.80
N GLN A 8 11.85 -17.50 11.31
CA GLN A 8 11.04 -16.38 10.81
C GLN A 8 11.66 -15.66 9.59
N GLN A 9 12.91 -15.92 9.28
CA GLN A 9 13.54 -15.42 8.05
C GLN A 9 12.99 -16.21 6.84
N GLY A 10 12.10 -15.59 6.09
CA GLY A 10 11.49 -16.13 4.88
C GLY A 10 9.96 -16.18 4.86
N LEU A 11 9.28 -15.88 5.97
CA LEU A 11 7.82 -15.77 6.00
C LEU A 11 7.37 -14.38 5.55
N THR A 12 6.41 -14.33 4.64
CA THR A 12 5.70 -13.09 4.30
C THR A 12 4.46 -12.97 5.16
N CYS A 13 4.28 -11.83 5.82
CA CYS A 13 3.19 -11.58 6.75
C CYS A 13 2.18 -10.57 6.22
N PHE A 14 0.92 -10.78 6.55
CA PHE A 14 -0.21 -9.90 6.25
C PHE A 14 -0.93 -9.62 7.57
N GLU A 15 -1.26 -8.37 7.81
CA GLU A 15 -1.83 -7.89 9.07
C GLU A 15 -3.15 -7.17 8.83
N ASP A 16 -4.05 -7.24 9.82
CA ASP A 16 -5.30 -6.50 9.84
C ASP A 16 -5.64 -6.11 11.28
N ASP A 17 -5.63 -4.81 11.55
CA ASP A 17 -5.94 -4.22 12.85
C ASP A 17 -7.42 -3.82 12.99
N PHE A 18 -8.24 -4.07 11.95
CA PHE A 18 -9.66 -3.77 11.87
C PHE A 18 -10.06 -2.32 12.24
N ASN A 19 -9.12 -1.38 12.25
CA ASN A 19 -9.35 0.04 12.55
C ASN A 19 -10.11 0.76 11.42
N ARG A 20 -11.34 0.33 11.15
CA ARG A 20 -12.23 0.83 10.12
C ARG A 20 -13.68 0.49 10.42
N THR A 21 -14.61 0.90 9.59
CA THR A 21 -16.06 0.70 9.78
C THR A 21 -16.65 -0.44 8.94
N SER A 22 -15.94 -0.92 7.92
CA SER A 22 -16.37 -2.03 7.05
C SER A 22 -15.33 -3.14 7.02
N LEU A 23 -15.75 -4.36 6.71
CA LEU A 23 -14.86 -5.53 6.73
C LEU A 23 -13.81 -5.50 5.61
N GLY A 24 -14.09 -4.79 4.51
CA GLY A 24 -13.16 -4.64 3.38
C GLY A 24 -13.09 -5.86 2.47
N GLN A 25 -12.24 -5.76 1.44
CA GLN A 25 -12.13 -6.79 0.38
C GLN A 25 -11.35 -8.04 0.80
N ASN A 26 -10.55 -7.96 1.86
CA ASN A 26 -9.73 -9.08 2.32
C ASN A 26 -10.53 -10.15 3.06
N TRP A 27 -11.79 -9.91 3.35
CA TRP A 27 -12.66 -10.82 4.09
C TRP A 27 -14.00 -10.97 3.39
N VAL A 28 -14.45 -12.20 3.20
CA VAL A 28 -15.81 -12.51 2.71
C VAL A 28 -16.60 -13.10 3.88
N PRO A 29 -17.56 -12.34 4.44
CA PRO A 29 -18.40 -12.81 5.53
C PRO A 29 -19.58 -13.63 5.00
N PHE A 30 -20.05 -14.60 5.77
CA PHE A 30 -21.27 -15.36 5.50
C PHE A 30 -21.87 -15.95 6.77
N THR A 31 -23.14 -16.29 6.70
CA THR A 31 -23.94 -16.82 7.80
C THR A 31 -24.75 -17.99 7.30
N SER A 32 -24.79 -19.11 8.06
CA SER A 32 -25.63 -20.28 7.77
C SER A 32 -26.76 -20.44 8.77
N THR A 33 -26.64 -19.84 9.93
CA THR A 33 -27.67 -19.87 10.99
C THR A 33 -27.64 -18.56 11.73
N GLY A 34 -28.81 -18.02 12.06
CA GLY A 34 -28.97 -16.70 12.64
C GLY A 34 -29.04 -15.58 11.61
N SER A 35 -29.12 -14.35 12.06
CA SER A 35 -29.25 -13.14 11.22
C SER A 35 -28.01 -12.26 11.23
N PHE A 36 -27.08 -12.48 12.14
CA PHE A 36 -25.85 -11.69 12.21
C PHE A 36 -24.88 -12.09 11.11
N ILE A 37 -24.29 -11.10 10.48
CA ILE A 37 -23.22 -11.27 9.48
C ILE A 37 -21.95 -10.65 10.07
N PRO A 38 -20.80 -11.35 10.05
CA PRO A 38 -19.55 -10.79 10.54
C PRO A 38 -19.26 -9.39 10.00
N SER A 39 -18.97 -8.49 10.90
CA SER A 39 -18.76 -7.06 10.59
C SER A 39 -17.78 -6.42 11.57
N ILE A 40 -17.38 -5.18 11.29
CA ILE A 40 -16.54 -4.40 12.20
C ILE A 40 -17.43 -3.72 13.25
N VAL A 41 -17.17 -4.01 14.51
CA VAL A 41 -17.82 -3.41 15.68
C VAL A 41 -16.75 -2.92 16.64
N SER A 42 -16.72 -1.63 16.92
CA SER A 42 -15.73 -0.99 17.81
C SER A 42 -14.28 -1.35 17.44
N SER A 43 -13.93 -1.21 16.15
CA SER A 43 -12.61 -1.52 15.59
C SER A 43 -12.15 -2.97 15.83
N ARG A 44 -13.08 -3.93 15.85
CA ARG A 44 -12.80 -5.37 15.89
C ARG A 44 -13.70 -6.10 14.93
N MET A 45 -13.25 -7.21 14.38
CA MET A 45 -14.12 -8.11 13.64
C MET A 45 -14.98 -8.91 14.62
N ARG A 46 -16.27 -8.63 14.65
CA ARG A 46 -17.25 -9.40 15.43
C ARG A 46 -17.75 -10.57 14.58
N LEU A 47 -17.62 -11.78 15.09
CA LEU A 47 -18.09 -13.01 14.45
C LEU A 47 -19.51 -13.37 14.87
N THR A 48 -19.86 -13.19 16.15
CA THR A 48 -21.23 -13.38 16.65
C THR A 48 -21.63 -12.26 17.59
N GLU A 49 -22.92 -12.01 17.68
CA GLU A 49 -23.52 -11.27 18.78
C GLU A 49 -23.92 -12.23 19.92
N ALA A 50 -24.23 -11.67 21.08
CA ALA A 50 -24.78 -12.46 22.18
C ALA A 50 -26.26 -12.81 21.94
N LEU A 51 -26.54 -13.45 20.81
CA LEU A 51 -27.84 -13.95 20.36
C LEU A 51 -27.80 -15.46 20.18
N ASN A 52 -28.97 -16.12 20.31
CA ASN A 52 -29.06 -17.58 20.27
C ASN A 52 -28.90 -18.12 18.83
N ASN A 53 -28.24 -19.27 18.74
CA ASN A 53 -28.17 -20.10 17.54
C ASN A 53 -27.60 -19.37 16.32
N GLU A 54 -26.43 -18.81 16.47
CA GLU A 54 -25.66 -18.23 15.37
C GLU A 54 -24.56 -19.20 14.90
N ALA A 55 -24.34 -19.25 13.58
CA ALA A 55 -23.16 -19.84 12.94
C ALA A 55 -22.75 -18.98 11.77
N THR A 56 -21.63 -18.31 11.94
CA THR A 56 -21.10 -17.33 10.98
C THR A 56 -19.66 -17.63 10.67
N ALA A 57 -19.13 -17.10 9.57
CA ALA A 57 -17.70 -17.11 9.29
C ALA A 57 -17.29 -15.93 8.41
N ALA A 58 -16.01 -15.62 8.42
CA ALA A 58 -15.35 -14.74 7.48
C ALA A 58 -14.13 -15.46 6.90
N THR A 59 -14.03 -15.54 5.57
CA THR A 59 -12.91 -16.17 4.86
C THR A 59 -11.92 -15.11 4.39
N TYR A 60 -10.67 -15.28 4.77
CA TYR A 60 -9.57 -14.43 4.33
C TYR A 60 -9.25 -14.65 2.86
N GLN A 61 -9.15 -13.61 2.06
CA GLN A 61 -9.04 -13.68 0.61
C GLN A 61 -7.59 -13.96 0.14
N ARG A 62 -7.01 -15.02 0.69
CA ARG A 62 -5.68 -15.49 0.34
C ARG A 62 -5.61 -17.01 0.35
N ILE A 63 -4.91 -17.56 -0.62
CA ILE A 63 -4.68 -19.01 -0.77
C ILE A 63 -3.33 -19.34 -0.19
N PHE A 64 -3.27 -20.44 0.56
CA PHE A 64 -2.07 -21.01 1.14
C PHE A 64 -1.82 -22.39 0.55
N PRO A 65 -0.86 -22.55 -0.40
CA PRO A 65 -0.45 -23.87 -0.87
C PRO A 65 -0.05 -24.76 0.33
N ALA A 66 -0.56 -25.99 0.39
CA ALA A 66 -0.34 -26.83 1.56
C ALA A 66 1.05 -27.48 1.57
N ALA A 67 1.59 -27.88 0.40
CA ALA A 67 2.84 -28.60 0.34
C ALA A 67 4.07 -27.72 0.61
N GLY A 68 4.95 -28.15 1.52
CA GLY A 68 6.21 -27.47 1.80
C GLY A 68 6.04 -26.06 2.32
N ASN A 69 5.02 -25.83 3.13
CA ASN A 69 4.66 -24.51 3.65
C ASN A 69 4.72 -24.46 5.18
N VAL A 70 4.84 -23.26 5.71
CA VAL A 70 4.55 -22.94 7.10
C VAL A 70 3.54 -21.81 7.08
N VAL A 71 2.42 -22.01 7.78
CA VAL A 71 1.41 -20.96 7.96
C VAL A 71 1.25 -20.69 9.45
N THR A 72 1.40 -19.44 9.86
CA THR A 72 1.11 -19.01 11.23
C THR A 72 -0.07 -18.06 11.22
N VAL A 73 -1.02 -18.27 12.10
CA VAL A 73 -2.20 -17.41 12.29
C VAL A 73 -2.17 -16.90 13.71
N GLU A 74 -2.17 -15.58 13.86
CA GLU A 74 -2.16 -14.91 15.16
C GLU A 74 -3.27 -13.88 15.23
N PHE A 75 -3.91 -13.77 16.40
CA PHE A 75 -4.93 -12.75 16.66
C PHE A 75 -5.19 -12.60 18.15
N ASP A 76 -5.75 -11.46 18.53
CA ASP A 76 -6.31 -11.23 19.85
C ASP A 76 -7.77 -11.66 19.84
N TYR A 77 -8.13 -12.56 20.75
CA TYR A 77 -9.47 -13.12 20.88
C TYR A 77 -10.18 -12.53 22.10
N TYR A 78 -11.44 -12.16 21.89
CA TYR A 78 -12.34 -11.62 22.91
C TYR A 78 -13.68 -12.36 22.86
N ALA A 79 -14.07 -12.93 23.99
CA ALA A 79 -15.39 -13.52 24.20
C ALA A 79 -16.01 -12.92 25.44
N TRP A 80 -17.20 -12.31 25.33
CA TRP A 80 -17.78 -11.59 26.44
C TRP A 80 -19.26 -11.30 26.26
N ALA A 81 -19.97 -11.14 27.39
CA ALA A 81 -21.32 -10.60 27.38
C ALA A 81 -21.66 -9.99 28.76
N ASN A 82 -22.55 -8.99 28.75
CA ASN A 82 -23.15 -8.44 29.97
C ASN A 82 -24.34 -9.29 30.41
N LEU A 83 -24.10 -10.59 30.54
CA LEU A 83 -25.07 -11.60 30.94
C LEU A 83 -24.44 -12.49 32.01
N SER A 84 -25.25 -12.93 32.98
CA SER A 84 -24.83 -13.91 33.99
C SER A 84 -24.81 -15.33 33.39
N GLY A 85 -24.17 -16.25 34.11
CA GLY A 85 -24.14 -17.67 33.74
C GLY A 85 -23.00 -18.01 32.76
N VAL A 86 -23.10 -19.17 32.11
CA VAL A 86 -22.07 -19.71 31.21
C VAL A 86 -22.19 -19.07 29.85
N GLY A 87 -21.03 -18.64 29.29
CA GLY A 87 -20.93 -18.18 27.91
C GLY A 87 -20.85 -19.35 26.92
N ALA A 88 -21.12 -19.10 25.66
CA ALA A 88 -21.08 -20.09 24.58
C ALA A 88 -21.01 -19.45 23.17
N ASP A 89 -20.69 -20.21 22.17
CA ASP A 89 -20.04 -21.55 22.25
C ASP A 89 -18.53 -21.38 22.02
N GLY A 90 -18.10 -20.42 21.17
CA GLY A 90 -16.74 -20.11 20.85
C GLY A 90 -16.49 -19.86 19.37
N VAL A 91 -15.22 -19.97 18.97
CA VAL A 91 -14.77 -19.74 17.59
C VAL A 91 -13.94 -20.92 17.09
N ALA A 92 -13.86 -21.07 15.76
CA ALA A 92 -12.96 -22.01 15.10
C ALA A 92 -12.11 -21.30 14.05
N VAL A 93 -10.81 -21.62 14.02
CA VAL A 93 -9.91 -21.29 12.94
C VAL A 93 -9.88 -22.47 11.99
N ILE A 94 -10.24 -22.25 10.73
CA ILE A 94 -10.56 -23.30 9.78
C ILE A 94 -9.66 -23.21 8.57
N PHE A 95 -9.03 -24.34 8.21
CA PHE A 95 -8.36 -24.54 6.93
C PHE A 95 -9.22 -25.47 6.08
N SER A 96 -9.59 -25.00 4.89
CA SER A 96 -10.47 -25.73 3.98
C SER A 96 -9.92 -25.78 2.56
N ASP A 97 -10.41 -26.72 1.75
CA ASP A 97 -10.06 -26.88 0.34
C ASP A 97 -10.46 -25.62 -0.44
N ALA A 98 -9.48 -24.97 -1.07
CA ALA A 98 -9.70 -23.77 -1.85
C ALA A 98 -10.56 -23.98 -3.10
N THR A 99 -10.74 -25.22 -3.56
CA THR A 99 -11.62 -25.53 -4.69
C THR A 99 -13.10 -25.62 -4.30
N VAL A 100 -13.39 -25.62 -2.99
CA VAL A 100 -14.75 -25.69 -2.43
C VAL A 100 -15.13 -24.33 -1.83
N THR A 101 -16.27 -23.81 -2.25
CA THR A 101 -16.78 -22.54 -1.67
C THR A 101 -17.10 -22.74 -0.19
N PRO A 102 -16.51 -21.90 0.70
CA PRO A 102 -16.73 -22.01 2.14
C PRO A 102 -18.20 -21.84 2.53
N LYS A 103 -18.68 -22.71 3.39
CA LYS A 103 -19.98 -22.62 4.08
C LYS A 103 -19.81 -23.09 5.52
N THR A 104 -20.35 -22.33 6.47
CA THR A 104 -20.27 -22.69 7.89
C THR A 104 -20.94 -24.03 8.19
N GLY A 105 -20.33 -24.74 9.13
CA GLY A 105 -20.90 -25.92 9.75
C GLY A 105 -22.05 -25.62 10.73
N GLY A 106 -22.30 -26.54 11.62
CA GLY A 106 -23.37 -26.44 12.62
C GLY A 106 -23.12 -25.33 13.65
N PHE A 107 -24.21 -24.80 14.18
CA PHE A 107 -24.18 -23.83 15.28
C PHE A 107 -24.01 -24.55 16.63
N GLY A 108 -23.87 -23.78 17.72
CA GLY A 108 -23.64 -24.32 19.06
C GLY A 108 -22.25 -24.94 19.17
N GLY A 109 -22.14 -26.05 19.88
CA GLY A 109 -20.87 -26.71 20.14
C GLY A 109 -20.12 -27.24 18.92
N SER A 110 -20.69 -27.13 17.73
CA SER A 110 -20.00 -27.43 16.46
C SER A 110 -19.07 -26.29 15.99
N LEU A 111 -19.13 -25.11 16.62
CA LEU A 111 -18.29 -23.93 16.37
C LEU A 111 -18.24 -23.50 14.91
N GLY A 112 -19.33 -23.71 14.13
CA GLY A 112 -19.35 -23.42 12.70
C GLY A 112 -18.44 -24.35 11.85
N TYR A 113 -17.80 -25.34 12.45
CA TYR A 113 -16.91 -26.29 11.78
C TYR A 113 -17.50 -27.68 11.61
N ALA A 114 -17.86 -28.35 12.73
CA ALA A 114 -18.41 -29.71 12.71
C ALA A 114 -19.89 -29.71 12.27
N PRO A 115 -20.45 -30.84 11.87
CA PRO A 115 -21.87 -30.95 11.56
C PRO A 115 -22.73 -30.86 12.84
N ARG A 116 -24.03 -30.56 12.64
CA ARG A 116 -25.07 -30.69 13.64
C ARG A 116 -26.27 -31.41 13.06
N THR A 117 -26.57 -32.61 13.54
CA THR A 117 -27.54 -33.53 12.91
C THR A 117 -28.84 -33.67 13.70
N ASP A 118 -28.92 -33.10 14.88
CA ASP A 118 -30.11 -33.08 15.75
C ASP A 118 -31.12 -31.96 15.40
N THR A 119 -30.93 -31.25 14.30
CA THR A 119 -31.81 -30.20 13.77
C THR A 119 -32.53 -30.64 12.49
N THR A 120 -33.65 -29.94 12.18
CA THR A 120 -34.36 -30.14 10.94
C THR A 120 -34.48 -28.78 10.20
N PRO A 121 -33.84 -28.60 9.04
CA PRO A 121 -32.93 -29.54 8.39
C PRO A 121 -31.61 -29.70 9.15
N ILE A 122 -30.95 -30.84 8.95
CA ILE A 122 -29.60 -31.06 9.49
C ILE A 122 -28.62 -30.01 8.96
N LYS A 123 -27.63 -29.65 9.78
CA LYS A 123 -26.55 -28.75 9.37
C LYS A 123 -25.32 -29.59 9.04
N PRO A 124 -24.85 -29.63 7.77
CA PRO A 124 -23.60 -30.29 7.44
C PRO A 124 -22.42 -29.57 8.11
N GLY A 125 -21.23 -30.20 8.15
CA GLY A 125 -20.03 -29.53 8.58
C GLY A 125 -19.54 -28.47 7.58
N PHE A 126 -18.48 -27.76 7.92
CA PHE A 126 -17.90 -26.70 7.06
C PHE A 126 -17.50 -27.29 5.71
N ALA A 127 -18.00 -26.72 4.62
CA ALA A 127 -17.80 -27.23 3.27
C ALA A 127 -16.31 -27.27 2.90
N GLY A 128 -15.79 -28.44 2.53
CA GLY A 128 -14.38 -28.63 2.22
C GLY A 128 -13.45 -28.52 3.41
N GLY A 129 -13.97 -28.54 4.64
CA GLY A 129 -13.17 -28.44 5.86
C GLY A 129 -12.10 -29.54 5.95
N TRP A 130 -10.86 -29.14 6.19
CA TRP A 130 -9.73 -30.05 6.33
C TRP A 130 -9.19 -30.11 7.76
N LEU A 131 -9.13 -28.96 8.42
CA LEU A 131 -8.70 -28.81 9.81
C LEU A 131 -9.46 -27.67 10.49
N GLY A 132 -10.01 -27.93 11.66
CA GLY A 132 -10.63 -26.91 12.53
C GLY A 132 -9.95 -26.87 13.88
N VAL A 133 -9.50 -25.67 14.27
CA VAL A 133 -8.95 -25.39 15.60
C VAL A 133 -10.03 -24.64 16.39
N GLY A 134 -10.70 -25.31 17.32
CA GLY A 134 -11.79 -24.76 18.11
C GLY A 134 -11.31 -24.18 19.42
N LEU A 135 -11.69 -22.92 19.70
CA LEU A 135 -11.59 -22.28 21.01
C LEU A 135 -12.97 -22.40 21.65
N ASP A 136 -13.14 -23.42 22.46
CA ASP A 136 -14.44 -23.89 22.97
C ASP A 136 -14.69 -23.40 24.42
N GLU A 137 -15.58 -22.44 24.54
CA GLU A 137 -15.95 -21.89 25.84
C GLU A 137 -16.89 -22.82 26.59
N TYR A 138 -17.91 -23.30 25.90
CA TYR A 138 -18.95 -24.08 26.52
C TYR A 138 -18.53 -25.53 26.81
N GLY A 139 -17.91 -26.23 25.87
CA GLY A 139 -17.33 -27.56 26.07
C GLY A 139 -17.82 -28.66 25.15
N ASN A 140 -18.71 -28.37 24.24
CA ASN A 140 -19.29 -29.37 23.34
C ASN A 140 -18.46 -29.68 22.11
N PHE A 141 -17.46 -28.88 21.77
CA PHE A 141 -16.60 -29.15 20.61
C PHE A 141 -15.77 -30.43 20.77
N SER A 142 -15.41 -30.79 21.98
CA SER A 142 -14.74 -32.05 22.32
C SER A 142 -15.68 -33.21 22.57
N ASN A 143 -17.00 -32.99 22.53
CA ASN A 143 -18.04 -33.93 22.90
C ASN A 143 -18.62 -34.64 21.66
N PRO A 144 -18.66 -35.99 21.59
CA PRO A 144 -19.23 -36.73 20.45
C PRO A 144 -20.78 -36.77 20.49
N THR A 145 -21.40 -35.61 20.56
CA THR A 145 -22.87 -35.45 20.57
C THR A 145 -23.32 -34.60 19.39
N GLU A 146 -24.61 -34.57 19.09
CA GLU A 146 -25.25 -33.71 18.09
C GLU A 146 -24.66 -33.87 16.68
N GLY A 147 -24.16 -35.09 16.33
CA GLY A 147 -23.55 -35.38 15.03
C GLY A 147 -22.03 -35.18 14.94
N ARG A 148 -21.38 -34.76 16.02
CA ARG A 148 -19.91 -34.69 16.08
C ARG A 148 -19.32 -36.07 16.33
N THR A 149 -18.23 -36.39 15.59
CA THR A 149 -17.58 -37.71 15.64
C THR A 149 -16.34 -37.66 16.54
N GLY A 150 -16.27 -38.58 17.51
CA GLY A 150 -15.13 -38.77 18.40
C GLY A 150 -14.93 -37.62 19.40
N GLY A 151 -14.08 -37.90 20.38
CA GLY A 151 -13.73 -36.96 21.44
C GLY A 151 -13.85 -37.57 22.84
N PRO A 152 -13.18 -36.92 23.80
CA PRO A 152 -13.14 -37.39 25.21
C PRO A 152 -14.38 -37.06 26.02
N GLY A 153 -15.37 -36.38 25.46
CA GLY A 153 -16.56 -35.90 26.15
C GLY A 153 -16.53 -34.38 26.36
N PHE A 154 -17.45 -33.90 27.14
CA PHE A 154 -17.61 -32.46 27.44
C PHE A 154 -16.37 -31.87 28.11
N ARG A 155 -15.85 -30.79 27.57
CA ARG A 155 -14.70 -30.06 28.08
C ARG A 155 -14.87 -28.56 27.93
N ALA A 156 -15.49 -27.92 28.91
CA ALA A 156 -15.64 -26.47 28.94
C ALA A 156 -14.27 -25.76 29.05
N GLN A 157 -14.14 -24.57 28.44
CA GLN A 157 -12.92 -23.78 28.47
C GLN A 157 -11.71 -24.59 28.00
N ALA A 158 -11.76 -25.05 26.72
CA ALA A 158 -10.77 -25.93 26.15
C ALA A 158 -10.44 -25.53 24.69
N VAL A 159 -9.33 -26.02 24.20
CA VAL A 159 -8.95 -25.89 22.77
C VAL A 159 -8.81 -27.29 22.18
N ALA A 160 -9.39 -27.51 21.02
CA ALA A 160 -9.36 -28.81 20.38
C ALA A 160 -9.19 -28.73 18.86
N LEU A 161 -8.64 -29.79 18.27
CA LEU A 161 -8.53 -29.99 16.82
C LEU A 161 -9.56 -31.00 16.34
N ARG A 162 -10.22 -30.67 15.24
CA ARG A 162 -11.04 -31.60 14.48
C ARG A 162 -10.55 -31.73 13.05
N GLY A 163 -10.62 -32.95 12.50
CA GLY A 163 -10.10 -33.32 11.18
C GLY A 163 -11.03 -33.00 10.03
N SER A 164 -10.70 -33.57 8.89
CA SER A 164 -11.32 -33.29 7.60
C SER A 164 -12.76 -33.79 7.47
N GLU A 165 -13.47 -33.23 6.49
CA GLU A 165 -14.80 -33.68 6.08
C GLU A 165 -14.82 -35.17 5.77
N SER A 166 -13.81 -35.70 5.06
CA SER A 166 -13.66 -37.12 4.77
C SER A 166 -13.49 -38.01 6.02
N ALA A 167 -12.97 -37.43 7.13
CA ALA A 167 -12.89 -38.06 8.44
C ALA A 167 -14.13 -37.77 9.31
N SER A 168 -15.22 -37.27 8.72
CA SER A 168 -16.43 -36.85 9.43
C SER A 168 -16.15 -35.83 10.55
N TYR A 169 -15.22 -34.91 10.30
CA TYR A 169 -14.79 -33.89 11.27
C TYR A 169 -14.39 -34.46 12.63
N ARG A 170 -13.75 -35.61 12.61
CA ARG A 170 -13.35 -36.37 13.79
C ARG A 170 -12.48 -35.52 14.73
N TYR A 171 -12.74 -35.66 16.03
CA TYR A 171 -11.84 -35.13 17.06
C TYR A 171 -10.42 -35.73 16.92
N LEU A 172 -9.41 -34.88 16.92
CA LEU A 172 -8.01 -35.28 16.77
C LEU A 172 -7.28 -35.27 18.12
N THR A 173 -7.21 -34.10 18.73
CA THR A 173 -6.57 -33.85 20.01
C THR A 173 -7.10 -32.55 20.62
N GLY A 174 -6.77 -32.29 21.88
CA GLY A 174 -7.14 -31.05 22.56
C GLY A 174 -6.59 -30.98 23.97
N THR A 175 -6.89 -29.89 24.63
CA THR A 175 -6.56 -29.65 26.04
C THR A 175 -7.53 -30.37 26.98
N GLY A 176 -7.16 -30.41 28.26
CA GLY A 176 -8.14 -30.67 29.33
C GLY A 176 -9.17 -29.54 29.43
N ALA A 177 -10.20 -29.77 30.19
CA ALA A 177 -11.19 -28.76 30.56
C ALA A 177 -10.58 -27.69 31.47
N ASN A 178 -11.28 -26.55 31.57
CA ASN A 178 -11.02 -25.49 32.55
C ASN A 178 -9.64 -24.83 32.42
N LEU A 179 -9.25 -24.52 31.18
CA LEU A 179 -8.08 -23.69 30.94
C LEU A 179 -8.11 -22.42 31.80
N SER A 180 -6.98 -22.10 32.39
CA SER A 180 -6.79 -20.86 33.15
C SER A 180 -5.73 -19.97 32.48
N PRO A 181 -6.03 -18.67 32.30
CA PRO A 181 -7.33 -18.01 32.51
C PRO A 181 -8.43 -18.53 31.58
N LYS A 182 -9.71 -18.31 31.96
CA LYS A 182 -10.86 -18.67 31.09
C LYS A 182 -10.83 -17.93 29.78
N LEU A 183 -11.41 -18.53 28.73
CA LEU A 183 -11.46 -17.95 27.39
C LEU A 183 -12.41 -16.74 27.33
N ASP A 184 -13.40 -16.66 28.20
CA ASP A 184 -14.43 -15.63 28.18
C ASP A 184 -14.55 -14.83 29.48
N VAL A 185 -15.18 -13.67 29.41
CA VAL A 185 -15.59 -12.84 30.54
C VAL A 185 -17.09 -12.60 30.52
N ARG A 186 -17.72 -12.70 31.69
CA ARG A 186 -19.18 -12.60 31.87
C ARG A 186 -19.56 -11.48 32.83
N SER A 187 -20.84 -11.04 32.74
CA SER A 187 -21.39 -9.97 33.57
C SER A 187 -20.60 -8.66 33.51
N THR A 188 -20.11 -8.35 32.29
CA THR A 188 -19.33 -7.15 32.01
C THR A 188 -19.78 -6.49 30.71
N SER A 189 -19.77 -5.18 30.70
CA SER A 189 -20.06 -4.38 29.50
C SER A 189 -18.83 -4.16 28.61
N THR A 190 -17.65 -4.70 28.97
CA THR A 190 -16.39 -4.58 28.24
C THR A 190 -15.78 -5.95 27.97
N ALA A 191 -15.04 -6.06 26.86
CA ALA A 191 -14.44 -7.32 26.42
C ALA A 191 -13.29 -7.85 27.31
N GLY A 192 -12.78 -7.04 28.22
CA GLY A 192 -11.59 -7.38 29.00
C GLY A 192 -10.30 -7.42 28.17
N PRO A 193 -9.18 -7.92 28.74
CA PRO A 193 -7.96 -8.15 27.99
C PRO A 193 -8.10 -9.24 26.95
N GLY A 194 -7.49 -9.04 25.75
CA GLY A 194 -7.46 -10.04 24.70
C GLY A 194 -6.55 -11.23 25.03
N HIS A 195 -6.90 -12.40 24.52
CA HIS A 195 -6.04 -13.57 24.52
C HIS A 195 -5.35 -13.68 23.17
N ARG A 196 -4.03 -13.56 23.14
CA ARG A 196 -3.25 -13.71 21.90
C ARG A 196 -3.07 -15.18 21.58
N TYR A 197 -3.77 -15.68 20.58
CA TYR A 197 -3.59 -17.03 20.06
C TYR A 197 -2.63 -17.02 18.89
N LYS A 198 -1.77 -18.04 18.81
CA LYS A 198 -0.91 -18.33 17.69
C LYS A 198 -1.02 -19.79 17.30
N MET A 199 -1.40 -20.02 16.06
CA MET A 199 -1.51 -21.35 15.47
C MET A 199 -0.46 -21.51 14.40
N THR A 200 0.31 -22.60 14.45
CA THR A 200 1.36 -22.91 13.47
C THR A 200 1.02 -24.20 12.78
N ILE A 201 0.90 -24.18 11.45
CA ILE A 201 0.71 -25.33 10.59
C ILE A 201 1.98 -25.49 9.75
N ASP A 202 2.74 -26.57 9.98
CA ASP A 202 4.01 -26.85 9.33
C ASP A 202 3.92 -28.12 8.50
N SER A 203 3.93 -27.97 7.17
CA SER A 203 3.86 -29.04 6.19
C SER A 203 5.16 -29.21 5.37
N ARG A 204 6.28 -28.72 5.88
CA ARG A 204 7.59 -28.85 5.20
C ARG A 204 8.12 -30.28 5.18
N SER A 205 7.76 -31.09 6.17
CA SER A 205 8.16 -32.49 6.24
C SER A 205 7.27 -33.37 5.36
N SER A 206 7.86 -34.19 4.53
CA SER A 206 7.10 -35.15 3.70
C SER A 206 6.29 -36.10 4.59
N GLY A 207 5.00 -36.29 4.28
CA GLY A 207 4.11 -37.18 5.00
C GLY A 207 3.68 -36.77 6.38
N ALA A 208 3.94 -35.53 6.79
CA ALA A 208 3.52 -34.97 8.07
C ALA A 208 3.04 -33.52 7.95
N VAL A 209 1.98 -33.19 8.67
CA VAL A 209 1.55 -31.80 8.90
C VAL A 209 1.44 -31.59 10.41
N TRP A 210 2.33 -30.78 10.91
CA TRP A 210 2.45 -30.51 12.33
C TRP A 210 1.66 -29.27 12.71
N VAL A 211 0.80 -29.41 13.74
CA VAL A 211 0.00 -28.29 14.27
C VAL A 211 0.43 -28.01 15.70
N ARG A 212 0.62 -26.74 15.98
CA ARG A 212 0.91 -26.18 17.30
C ARG A 212 -0.05 -25.03 17.61
N VAL A 213 -0.53 -24.96 18.85
CA VAL A 213 -1.36 -23.88 19.35
C VAL A 213 -0.76 -23.32 20.61
N ASP A 214 -0.42 -22.03 20.58
CA ASP A 214 0.07 -21.25 21.72
C ASP A 214 -0.94 -20.16 22.10
N ARG A 215 -1.01 -19.79 23.36
CA ARG A 215 -1.79 -18.67 23.88
C ARG A 215 -0.91 -17.80 24.76
N THR A 216 -1.01 -16.48 24.56
CA THR A 216 -0.39 -15.49 25.48
C THR A 216 -1.49 -14.65 26.11
N TYR A 217 -1.47 -14.53 27.42
CA TYR A 217 -2.39 -13.70 28.18
C TYR A 217 -1.62 -12.93 29.24
N ASN A 218 -1.79 -11.60 29.27
CA ASN A 218 -1.06 -10.70 30.18
C ASN A 218 0.46 -11.00 30.22
N GLY A 219 1.08 -11.21 29.05
CA GLY A 219 2.50 -11.48 28.89
C GLY A 219 2.93 -12.93 29.21
N THR A 220 2.04 -13.77 29.72
CA THR A 220 2.35 -15.17 30.01
C THR A 220 1.96 -16.08 28.85
N GLN A 221 2.95 -16.80 28.30
CA GLN A 221 2.75 -17.74 27.20
C GLN A 221 2.46 -19.16 27.71
N GLN A 222 1.50 -19.82 27.10
CA GLN A 222 1.14 -21.22 27.30
C GLN A 222 1.14 -21.96 25.97
N THR A 223 1.77 -23.12 25.89
CA THR A 223 1.59 -24.04 24.76
C THR A 223 0.42 -24.97 25.08
N LEU A 224 -0.67 -24.82 24.31
CA LEU A 224 -1.90 -25.57 24.52
C LEU A 224 -1.89 -26.91 23.78
N ILE A 225 -1.40 -26.92 22.54
CA ILE A 225 -1.18 -28.12 21.74
C ILE A 225 0.24 -28.04 21.19
N ASP A 226 1.07 -29.02 21.58
CA ASP A 226 2.45 -29.06 21.14
C ASP A 226 2.63 -30.12 20.05
N ARG A 227 2.85 -29.63 18.81
CA ARG A 227 3.32 -30.40 17.66
C ARG A 227 2.58 -31.73 17.39
N TYR A 228 1.29 -31.63 17.08
CA TYR A 228 0.46 -32.78 16.72
C TYR A 228 0.50 -33.00 15.18
N ASN A 229 0.81 -34.22 14.74
CA ASN A 229 0.72 -34.57 13.31
C ASN A 229 -0.70 -34.99 12.94
N VAL A 230 -1.41 -34.11 12.25
CA VAL A 230 -2.82 -34.34 11.89
C VAL A 230 -3.01 -35.48 10.90
N LEU A 231 -1.98 -35.85 10.11
CA LEU A 231 -2.06 -36.91 9.12
C LEU A 231 -2.03 -38.33 9.75
N ASN A 232 -1.66 -38.41 11.04
CA ASN A 232 -1.69 -39.69 11.77
C ASN A 232 -3.09 -40.12 12.22
N ALA A 233 -4.09 -39.24 12.09
CA ALA A 233 -5.45 -39.53 12.52
C ALA A 233 -6.17 -40.41 11.51
N SER A 234 -6.92 -41.42 12.01
CA SER A 234 -7.68 -42.34 11.16
C SER A 234 -8.73 -41.58 10.33
N GLY A 235 -8.71 -41.81 9.02
CA GLY A 235 -9.63 -41.20 8.06
C GLY A 235 -9.31 -39.76 7.67
N GLN A 236 -8.28 -39.15 8.26
CA GLN A 236 -7.83 -37.81 7.85
C GLN A 236 -7.30 -37.83 6.42
N SER A 237 -7.83 -36.93 5.57
CA SER A 237 -7.34 -36.80 4.20
C SER A 237 -5.95 -36.18 4.16
N ALA A 238 -5.22 -36.43 3.09
CA ALA A 238 -4.08 -35.57 2.74
C ALA A 238 -4.54 -34.12 2.68
N ALA A 239 -3.63 -33.19 2.95
CA ALA A 239 -3.95 -31.78 2.79
C ALA A 239 -4.34 -31.49 1.33
N PRO A 240 -5.39 -30.71 1.08
CA PRO A 240 -5.68 -30.18 -0.25
C PRO A 240 -4.47 -29.47 -0.84
N GLU A 241 -4.38 -29.38 -2.16
CA GLU A 241 -3.28 -28.67 -2.82
C GLU A 241 -3.17 -27.22 -2.33
N ASP A 242 -4.33 -26.56 -2.21
CA ASP A 242 -4.47 -25.19 -1.76
C ASP A 242 -5.50 -25.08 -0.63
N LEU A 243 -5.18 -24.27 0.36
CA LEU A 243 -6.01 -24.02 1.54
C LEU A 243 -6.52 -22.59 1.58
N LEU A 244 -7.77 -22.43 1.99
CA LEU A 244 -8.36 -21.17 2.47
C LEU A 244 -8.37 -21.14 3.99
N LEU A 245 -8.24 -19.93 4.56
CA LEU A 245 -8.34 -19.66 5.99
C LEU A 245 -9.66 -18.95 6.28
N SER A 246 -10.45 -19.50 7.20
CA SER A 246 -11.69 -18.89 7.69
C SER A 246 -11.69 -18.82 9.21
N LEU A 247 -12.33 -17.77 9.74
CA LEU A 247 -12.63 -17.62 11.16
C LEU A 247 -14.13 -17.77 11.33
N ALA A 248 -14.57 -18.75 12.09
CA ALA A 248 -15.98 -19.02 12.34
C ALA A 248 -16.35 -18.73 13.79
N GLY A 249 -17.54 -18.18 14.02
CA GLY A 249 -18.11 -17.96 15.34
C GLY A 249 -19.44 -18.69 15.50
N SER A 250 -19.75 -19.11 16.72
CA SER A 250 -20.97 -19.86 17.00
C SER A 250 -21.53 -19.59 18.39
N THR A 251 -22.84 -19.58 18.49
CA THR A 251 -23.62 -19.56 19.73
C THR A 251 -24.69 -20.63 19.69
N GLY A 252 -25.14 -21.08 20.84
CA GLY A 252 -26.27 -22.00 20.99
C GLY A 252 -27.38 -21.40 21.86
N SER A 253 -27.82 -22.11 22.88
CA SER A 253 -28.75 -21.59 23.89
C SER A 253 -28.08 -20.63 24.90
N SER A 254 -26.82 -20.80 25.16
CA SER A 254 -25.94 -19.81 25.80
C SER A 254 -25.19 -19.02 24.75
N VAL A 255 -24.76 -17.82 25.08
CA VAL A 255 -24.29 -16.85 24.08
C VAL A 255 -23.14 -15.98 24.58
N ASN A 256 -22.31 -15.50 23.66
CA ASN A 256 -21.33 -14.44 23.87
C ASN A 256 -21.17 -13.62 22.57
N ASN A 257 -20.64 -12.40 22.69
CA ASN A 257 -20.01 -11.72 21.58
C ASN A 257 -18.64 -12.35 21.37
N HIS A 258 -18.32 -12.75 20.16
CA HIS A 258 -17.01 -13.28 19.79
C HIS A 258 -16.33 -12.29 18.83
N GLU A 259 -15.17 -11.80 19.22
CA GLU A 259 -14.45 -10.75 18.48
C GLU A 259 -12.99 -11.12 18.27
N ILE A 260 -12.45 -10.67 17.14
CA ILE A 260 -11.06 -10.85 16.73
C ILE A 260 -10.45 -9.47 16.48
N ASP A 261 -9.21 -9.29 16.93
CA ASP A 261 -8.44 -8.07 16.68
C ASP A 261 -6.97 -8.41 16.37
N ASN A 262 -6.25 -7.43 15.82
CA ASN A 262 -4.82 -7.55 15.54
C ASN A 262 -4.45 -8.87 14.84
N PHE A 263 -5.22 -9.20 13.79
CA PHE A 263 -5.00 -10.40 13.00
C PHE A 263 -3.68 -10.32 12.24
N ARG A 264 -2.95 -11.42 12.25
CA ARG A 264 -1.73 -11.58 11.48
C ARG A 264 -1.62 -13.00 10.94
N VAL A 265 -1.36 -13.12 9.66
CA VAL A 265 -1.05 -14.41 9.03
C VAL A 265 0.28 -14.31 8.30
N CYS A 266 1.17 -15.28 8.54
CA CYS A 266 2.46 -15.36 7.86
C CYS A 266 2.60 -16.72 7.19
N ALA A 267 3.19 -16.75 6.00
CA ALA A 267 3.41 -17.98 5.27
C ALA A 267 4.71 -17.94 4.43
N LEU A 268 5.30 -19.10 4.19
CA LEU A 268 6.38 -19.25 3.18
C LEU A 268 5.84 -19.06 1.76
N LYS A 269 4.61 -19.55 1.52
CA LYS A 269 3.95 -19.52 0.22
C LYS A 269 2.51 -19.06 0.40
N SER A 270 2.10 -18.08 -0.36
CA SER A 270 0.71 -17.66 -0.45
C SER A 270 0.48 -16.85 -1.72
N ARG A 271 -0.78 -16.76 -2.16
CA ARG A 271 -1.20 -15.91 -3.26
C ARG A 271 -2.60 -15.37 -3.00
N PRO A 272 -2.98 -14.21 -3.56
CA PRO A 272 -4.35 -13.71 -3.49
C PRO A 272 -5.34 -14.71 -4.09
N VAL A 273 -6.58 -14.71 -3.59
CA VAL A 273 -7.69 -15.42 -4.24
C VAL A 273 -7.98 -14.72 -5.56
N GLU A 274 -8.04 -15.47 -6.66
CA GLU A 274 -8.48 -14.94 -7.95
C GLU A 274 -9.93 -14.42 -7.82
N PRO A 275 -10.25 -13.25 -8.37
CA PRO A 275 -11.61 -12.76 -8.41
C PRO A 275 -12.54 -13.79 -9.08
N GLN A 276 -13.70 -14.04 -8.50
CA GLN A 276 -14.72 -14.96 -9.03
C GLN A 276 -16.04 -14.24 -9.23
N VAL A 277 -16.79 -14.63 -10.24
CA VAL A 277 -18.19 -14.23 -10.36
C VAL A 277 -18.97 -14.88 -9.22
N ASP A 278 -19.63 -14.07 -8.40
CA ASP A 278 -20.52 -14.53 -7.34
C ASP A 278 -21.84 -15.04 -7.94
N HIS A 279 -22.58 -14.15 -8.60
CA HIS A 279 -23.82 -14.45 -9.30
C HIS A 279 -24.10 -13.38 -10.37
N PHE A 280 -25.18 -13.58 -11.14
CA PHE A 280 -25.63 -12.64 -12.12
C PHE A 280 -26.95 -11.98 -11.70
N ARG A 281 -27.12 -10.71 -12.03
CA ARG A 281 -28.35 -9.93 -11.81
C ARG A 281 -28.86 -9.37 -13.11
N PHE A 282 -30.16 -9.59 -13.38
CA PHE A 282 -30.86 -9.10 -14.55
C PHE A 282 -31.68 -7.86 -14.18
N THR A 283 -31.73 -6.88 -15.08
CA THR A 283 -32.72 -5.79 -15.09
C THR A 283 -33.49 -5.92 -16.39
N LEU A 284 -34.79 -6.11 -16.30
CA LEU A 284 -35.64 -6.45 -17.42
C LEU A 284 -37.07 -5.87 -17.23
N PRO A 285 -37.85 -5.65 -18.30
CA PRO A 285 -39.22 -5.24 -18.17
C PRO A 285 -40.12 -6.39 -17.71
N GLN A 286 -41.13 -6.08 -16.91
CA GLN A 286 -42.16 -7.04 -16.55
C GLN A 286 -43.08 -7.36 -17.74
N GLN A 287 -43.29 -6.38 -18.61
CA GLN A 287 -44.10 -6.48 -19.82
C GLN A 287 -43.23 -6.29 -21.06
N GLY A 288 -43.34 -7.19 -22.01
CA GLY A 288 -42.70 -7.11 -23.30
C GLY A 288 -43.75 -7.02 -24.43
N LEU A 289 -43.29 -6.80 -25.64
CA LEU A 289 -44.17 -6.67 -26.82
C LEU A 289 -43.70 -7.65 -27.91
N THR A 290 -44.64 -8.42 -28.48
CA THR A 290 -44.32 -9.36 -29.58
C THR A 290 -43.83 -8.66 -30.83
N CYS A 291 -44.14 -7.37 -30.98
CA CYS A 291 -43.70 -6.53 -32.10
C CYS A 291 -42.31 -5.93 -31.92
N SER A 292 -41.70 -6.03 -30.74
CA SER A 292 -40.41 -5.43 -30.47
C SER A 292 -39.56 -6.27 -29.48
N ALA A 293 -38.29 -6.27 -29.65
CA ALA A 293 -37.39 -6.87 -28.66
C ALA A 293 -37.34 -6.01 -27.37
N SER A 294 -37.24 -6.66 -26.22
CA SER A 294 -37.15 -6.01 -24.91
C SER A 294 -35.71 -5.93 -24.46
N ASP A 295 -35.27 -4.76 -24.04
CA ASP A 295 -33.91 -4.54 -23.52
C ASP A 295 -33.71 -5.26 -22.18
N VAL A 296 -32.59 -5.92 -22.06
CA VAL A 296 -32.16 -6.64 -20.85
C VAL A 296 -30.73 -6.26 -20.53
N MET A 297 -30.49 -5.79 -19.29
CA MET A 297 -29.17 -5.56 -18.76
C MET A 297 -28.80 -6.66 -17.76
N ILE A 298 -27.55 -7.14 -17.80
CA ILE A 298 -27.06 -8.20 -16.93
C ILE A 298 -25.80 -7.70 -16.25
N GLN A 299 -25.72 -7.86 -14.93
CA GLN A 299 -24.56 -7.56 -14.13
C GLN A 299 -23.89 -8.87 -13.67
N ALA A 300 -22.57 -8.94 -13.78
CA ALA A 300 -21.75 -9.98 -13.15
C ALA A 300 -21.28 -9.46 -11.79
N CYS A 301 -21.83 -9.99 -10.72
CA CYS A 301 -21.54 -9.56 -9.36
C CYS A 301 -20.30 -10.26 -8.81
N ALA A 302 -19.41 -9.52 -8.13
CA ALA A 302 -18.23 -10.07 -7.48
C ALA A 302 -18.49 -10.47 -6.01
N ASN A 303 -19.61 -10.02 -5.43
CA ASN A 303 -20.01 -10.31 -4.05
C ASN A 303 -21.52 -10.51 -3.94
N GLU A 304 -21.99 -10.97 -2.80
CA GLU A 304 -23.39 -11.31 -2.54
C GLU A 304 -24.33 -10.11 -2.69
N SER A 305 -23.93 -8.94 -2.20
CA SER A 305 -24.73 -7.71 -2.29
C SER A 305 -24.70 -7.06 -3.67
N CYS A 306 -23.78 -7.50 -4.56
CA CYS A 306 -23.49 -6.86 -5.84
C CYS A 306 -23.05 -5.39 -5.69
N SER A 307 -22.49 -5.04 -4.56
CA SER A 307 -21.84 -3.73 -4.37
C SER A 307 -20.56 -3.60 -5.18
N GLN A 308 -20.00 -4.74 -5.62
CA GLN A 308 -18.86 -4.82 -6.52
C GLN A 308 -19.19 -5.70 -7.71
N LEU A 309 -18.82 -5.23 -8.91
CA LEU A 309 -18.93 -5.98 -10.14
C LEU A 309 -17.65 -6.77 -10.43
N TYR A 310 -17.82 -7.91 -11.08
CA TYR A 310 -16.72 -8.68 -11.64
C TYR A 310 -16.28 -8.05 -12.96
N THR A 311 -15.22 -7.27 -12.95
CA THR A 311 -14.83 -6.43 -14.10
C THR A 311 -13.92 -7.10 -15.11
N ASN A 312 -13.38 -8.29 -14.78
CA ASN A 312 -12.59 -9.09 -15.72
C ASN A 312 -13.52 -9.70 -16.80
N PRO A 313 -12.98 -10.10 -17.97
CA PRO A 313 -13.79 -10.66 -19.04
C PRO A 313 -14.60 -11.89 -18.61
N VAL A 314 -15.88 -11.87 -18.92
CA VAL A 314 -16.83 -12.97 -18.68
C VAL A 314 -17.63 -13.21 -19.95
N THR A 315 -17.82 -14.48 -20.28
CA THR A 315 -18.80 -14.91 -21.29
C THR A 315 -19.85 -15.77 -20.58
N ALA A 316 -21.11 -15.48 -20.75
CA ALA A 316 -22.22 -16.23 -20.15
C ALA A 316 -23.16 -16.78 -21.22
N THR A 317 -23.76 -17.92 -20.91
CA THR A 317 -24.82 -18.54 -21.72
C THR A 317 -26.16 -18.33 -21.05
N LEU A 318 -27.08 -17.72 -21.77
CA LEU A 318 -28.41 -17.34 -21.29
C LEU A 318 -29.45 -18.41 -21.58
N SER A 319 -30.46 -18.49 -20.72
CA SER A 319 -31.67 -19.23 -20.91
C SER A 319 -32.85 -18.24 -21.11
N PRO A 320 -33.81 -18.52 -21.99
CA PRO A 320 -33.90 -19.65 -22.91
C PRO A 320 -32.80 -19.67 -23.96
N ASP A 321 -32.53 -20.87 -24.48
CA ASP A 321 -31.54 -21.03 -25.56
C ASP A 321 -32.05 -20.30 -26.81
N SER A 322 -31.19 -19.60 -27.52
CA SER A 322 -31.46 -18.81 -28.68
C SER A 322 -31.51 -19.61 -29.98
N THR A 323 -31.67 -20.92 -29.94
CA THR A 323 -31.96 -21.62 -31.20
C THR A 323 -33.09 -20.87 -31.90
N PRO A 324 -32.88 -20.45 -33.16
CA PRO A 324 -33.94 -19.72 -33.89
C PRO A 324 -35.17 -20.57 -33.98
N SER A 325 -35.98 -20.52 -32.94
CA SER A 325 -37.28 -21.13 -32.93
C SER A 325 -38.27 -20.11 -33.47
N ALA A 326 -39.37 -20.59 -34.05
CA ALA A 326 -40.50 -19.75 -34.46
C ALA A 326 -41.04 -18.88 -33.29
N THR A 327 -40.61 -19.12 -32.06
CA THR A 327 -41.07 -18.47 -30.83
C THR A 327 -40.23 -17.31 -30.35
N GLY A 328 -39.03 -17.07 -30.90
CA GLY A 328 -38.13 -15.96 -30.49
C GLY A 328 -36.87 -16.43 -29.77
N GLY A 329 -36.23 -15.57 -29.01
CA GLY A 329 -35.01 -15.83 -28.28
C GLY A 329 -34.18 -14.56 -28.03
N TRP A 330 -32.93 -14.70 -27.73
CA TRP A 330 -32.00 -13.59 -27.55
C TRP A 330 -31.54 -13.02 -28.89
N VAL A 331 -31.61 -11.73 -29.05
CA VAL A 331 -31.09 -11.05 -30.24
C VAL A 331 -29.57 -11.13 -30.22
N GLY A 332 -28.95 -11.66 -31.28
CA GLY A 332 -27.52 -11.89 -31.34
C GLY A 332 -27.06 -13.22 -30.74
N GLY A 333 -28.01 -14.02 -30.20
CA GLY A 333 -27.70 -15.33 -29.64
C GLY A 333 -27.68 -15.37 -28.10
N SER A 334 -27.64 -16.59 -27.55
CA SER A 334 -27.67 -16.83 -26.10
C SER A 334 -26.33 -16.59 -25.39
N HIS A 335 -25.25 -16.38 -26.13
CA HIS A 335 -23.96 -16.08 -25.56
C HIS A 335 -23.72 -14.59 -25.48
N VAL A 336 -23.43 -14.09 -24.26
CA VAL A 336 -23.15 -12.67 -24.03
C VAL A 336 -21.79 -12.48 -23.42
N THR A 337 -21.11 -11.40 -23.81
CA THR A 337 -19.82 -10.99 -23.25
C THR A 337 -20.01 -9.76 -22.39
N PHE A 338 -19.43 -9.79 -21.19
CA PHE A 338 -19.48 -8.69 -20.23
C PHE A 338 -18.29 -7.76 -20.44
N THR A 339 -18.56 -6.47 -20.41
CA THR A 339 -17.55 -5.41 -20.42
C THR A 339 -17.66 -4.64 -19.11
N ASN A 340 -16.60 -4.62 -18.34
CA ASN A 340 -16.57 -4.00 -17.02
C ASN A 340 -17.71 -4.47 -16.09
N GLY A 341 -18.02 -5.76 -16.14
CA GLY A 341 -19.05 -6.40 -15.31
C GLY A 341 -20.49 -6.24 -15.78
N ILE A 342 -20.74 -5.66 -16.95
CA ILE A 342 -22.09 -5.42 -17.48
C ILE A 342 -22.18 -5.94 -18.91
N ALA A 343 -23.33 -6.59 -19.23
CA ALA A 343 -23.72 -6.96 -20.57
C ALA A 343 -25.13 -6.45 -20.84
N THR A 344 -25.38 -6.05 -22.08
CA THR A 344 -26.70 -5.68 -22.58
C THR A 344 -27.09 -6.57 -23.75
N THR A 345 -28.34 -6.97 -23.77
CA THR A 345 -28.90 -7.78 -24.85
C THR A 345 -30.38 -7.48 -24.97
N GLN A 346 -31.04 -8.13 -25.92
CA GLN A 346 -32.48 -7.99 -26.12
C GLN A 346 -33.16 -9.35 -26.18
N LEU A 347 -34.31 -9.45 -25.53
CA LEU A 347 -35.14 -10.64 -25.55
C LEU A 347 -36.33 -10.41 -26.46
N ARG A 348 -36.56 -11.34 -27.40
CA ARG A 348 -37.69 -11.33 -28.34
C ARG A 348 -38.57 -12.56 -28.14
N ARG A 349 -39.91 -12.35 -28.29
CA ARG A 349 -40.87 -13.44 -28.40
C ARG A 349 -41.89 -13.08 -29.46
N ASN A 350 -42.17 -14.01 -30.36
CA ASN A 350 -43.08 -13.77 -31.53
C ASN A 350 -44.53 -14.07 -31.20
N THR A 351 -44.80 -14.70 -30.04
CA THR A 351 -46.18 -15.02 -29.59
C THR A 351 -46.40 -14.51 -28.17
N ALA A 352 -47.61 -14.09 -27.83
CA ALA A 352 -47.92 -13.66 -26.47
C ALA A 352 -47.68 -14.79 -25.44
N GLY A 353 -47.27 -14.42 -24.26
CA GLY A 353 -46.97 -15.33 -23.15
C GLY A 353 -45.71 -15.00 -22.36
N ASN A 354 -45.41 -15.82 -21.37
CA ASN A 354 -44.34 -15.61 -20.43
C ASN A 354 -43.03 -16.24 -20.89
N VAL A 355 -41.91 -15.55 -20.61
CA VAL A 355 -40.54 -16.06 -20.77
C VAL A 355 -39.80 -15.84 -19.48
N THR A 356 -39.21 -16.89 -18.92
CA THR A 356 -38.36 -16.83 -17.73
C THR A 356 -36.90 -16.92 -18.14
N VAL A 357 -36.09 -15.98 -17.68
CA VAL A 357 -34.68 -15.86 -18.04
C VAL A 357 -33.75 -16.35 -16.92
N ASN A 358 -32.57 -16.83 -17.28
CA ASN A 358 -31.50 -17.20 -16.36
C ASN A 358 -30.15 -17.24 -17.08
N VAL A 359 -29.06 -17.31 -16.32
CA VAL A 359 -27.73 -17.72 -16.79
C VAL A 359 -27.56 -19.21 -16.47
N ILE A 360 -27.30 -20.03 -17.49
CA ILE A 360 -27.10 -21.48 -17.35
C ILE A 360 -25.65 -21.92 -17.34
N GLY A 361 -24.72 -21.04 -17.61
CA GLY A 361 -23.30 -21.28 -17.56
C GLY A 361 -22.49 -20.03 -17.86
N SER A 362 -21.25 -19.97 -17.40
CA SER A 362 -20.33 -18.86 -17.69
C SER A 362 -18.86 -19.31 -17.66
N THR A 363 -18.02 -18.52 -18.33
CA THR A 363 -16.56 -18.65 -18.27
C THR A 363 -15.95 -17.30 -17.91
N PRO A 364 -15.27 -17.13 -16.73
CA PRO A 364 -15.16 -18.14 -15.66
C PRO A 364 -16.50 -18.47 -15.01
N SER A 365 -16.56 -19.66 -14.39
CA SER A 365 -17.79 -20.13 -13.72
C SER A 365 -18.13 -19.25 -12.51
N SER A 366 -19.41 -18.99 -12.28
CA SER A 366 -19.90 -18.38 -11.05
C SER A 366 -19.86 -19.35 -9.87
N LYS A 367 -19.92 -18.83 -8.65
CA LYS A 367 -19.94 -19.64 -7.42
C LYS A 367 -21.14 -20.60 -7.43
N PRO A 368 -20.95 -21.89 -7.11
CA PRO A 368 -21.96 -22.91 -7.34
C PRO A 368 -23.19 -22.79 -6.43
N TYR A 369 -23.12 -22.09 -5.32
CA TYR A 369 -24.22 -21.98 -4.36
C TYR A 369 -24.98 -20.66 -4.44
N GLN A 370 -24.61 -19.79 -5.34
CA GLN A 370 -25.29 -18.52 -5.55
C GLN A 370 -26.34 -18.65 -6.60
N VAL A 371 -27.43 -17.90 -6.43
CA VAL A 371 -28.55 -17.86 -7.38
C VAL A 371 -28.54 -16.54 -8.14
N ASN A 372 -28.93 -16.60 -9.41
CA ASN A 372 -29.13 -15.40 -10.22
C ASN A 372 -30.45 -14.73 -9.84
N LEU A 373 -30.43 -13.42 -9.82
CA LEU A 373 -31.54 -12.58 -9.37
C LEU A 373 -31.99 -11.64 -10.49
N CYS A 374 -33.21 -11.24 -10.45
CA CYS A 374 -33.81 -10.29 -11.41
C CYS A 374 -34.57 -9.16 -10.70
N SER A 375 -34.52 -7.99 -11.31
CA SER A 375 -35.30 -6.82 -10.92
C SER A 375 -36.07 -6.28 -12.12
N TYR A 376 -37.31 -5.99 -11.92
CA TYR A 376 -38.10 -5.35 -12.96
C TYR A 376 -37.77 -3.85 -13.09
N THR A 377 -37.79 -3.32 -14.29
CA THR A 377 -37.62 -1.88 -14.55
C THR A 377 -38.67 -1.02 -13.86
N SER A 378 -39.82 -1.58 -13.57
CA SER A 378 -40.93 -0.94 -12.82
C SER A 378 -40.73 -0.95 -11.30
N SER A 379 -39.77 -1.72 -10.78
CA SER A 379 -39.43 -1.79 -9.38
C SER A 379 -37.90 -1.97 -9.22
N PRO A 380 -37.11 -0.96 -9.63
CA PRO A 380 -35.66 -1.05 -9.68
C PRO A 380 -35.03 -1.36 -8.31
N GLY A 381 -34.00 -2.19 -8.30
CA GLY A 381 -33.28 -2.58 -7.08
C GLY A 381 -33.95 -3.69 -6.26
N ASN A 382 -35.19 -4.10 -6.58
CA ASN A 382 -35.88 -5.20 -5.93
C ASN A 382 -35.50 -6.54 -6.59
N TYR A 383 -34.32 -7.05 -6.25
CA TYR A 383 -33.78 -8.28 -6.83
C TYR A 383 -34.38 -9.52 -6.15
N SER A 384 -34.97 -10.39 -6.95
CA SER A 384 -35.58 -11.65 -6.53
C SER A 384 -35.58 -12.68 -7.66
N THR A 385 -35.55 -13.97 -7.32
CA THR A 385 -35.72 -15.05 -8.29
C THR A 385 -37.11 -15.05 -8.90
N ALA A 386 -38.13 -14.46 -8.23
CA ALA A 386 -39.52 -14.35 -8.71
C ALA A 386 -39.66 -13.31 -9.84
N ASN A 387 -38.72 -12.40 -10.01
CA ASN A 387 -38.81 -11.29 -10.96
C ASN A 387 -38.11 -11.59 -12.30
N CYS A 388 -37.90 -12.85 -12.64
CA CYS A 388 -37.16 -13.25 -13.85
C CYS A 388 -38.08 -13.58 -15.04
N THR A 389 -39.34 -13.22 -14.99
CA THR A 389 -40.33 -13.56 -16.04
C THR A 389 -40.85 -12.31 -16.75
N VAL A 390 -40.73 -12.27 -18.07
CA VAL A 390 -41.31 -11.23 -18.95
C VAL A 390 -42.60 -11.73 -19.56
N ASN A 391 -43.66 -10.94 -19.45
CA ASN A 391 -44.95 -11.23 -20.09
C ASN A 391 -45.08 -10.45 -21.41
N PHE A 392 -45.11 -11.15 -22.55
CA PHE A 392 -45.21 -10.55 -23.86
C PHE A 392 -46.65 -10.39 -24.30
N ALA A 393 -47.02 -9.19 -24.74
CA ALA A 393 -48.35 -8.83 -25.28
C ALA A 393 -48.27 -8.48 -26.76
N ASP A 394 -49.43 -8.57 -27.45
CA ASP A 394 -49.53 -8.34 -28.90
C ASP A 394 -49.78 -6.88 -29.28
N SER A 395 -50.06 -6.01 -28.32
CA SER A 395 -50.31 -4.57 -28.57
C SER A 395 -49.67 -3.71 -27.50
N GLY A 396 -49.19 -2.53 -27.87
CA GLY A 396 -48.52 -1.60 -26.98
C GLY A 396 -47.83 -0.46 -27.68
N PHE A 397 -46.91 0.20 -26.92
CA PHE A 397 -46.05 1.22 -27.45
C PHE A 397 -44.62 0.69 -27.62
N ILE A 398 -44.00 1.02 -28.75
CA ILE A 398 -42.55 0.96 -28.95
C ILE A 398 -42.05 2.36 -28.65
N VAL A 399 -41.24 2.49 -27.59
CA VAL A 399 -40.61 3.75 -27.15
C VAL A 399 -39.13 3.67 -27.42
N ASP A 400 -38.60 4.61 -28.22
CA ASP A 400 -37.20 4.70 -28.56
C ASP A 400 -36.63 6.05 -28.11
N VAL A 401 -35.63 6.01 -27.24
CA VAL A 401 -34.91 7.18 -26.75
C VAL A 401 -33.43 6.96 -27.00
N PRO A 402 -32.76 7.81 -27.82
CA PRO A 402 -31.33 7.68 -28.07
C PRO A 402 -30.50 7.86 -26.81
N HIS A 403 -29.38 7.12 -26.73
CA HIS A 403 -28.35 7.40 -25.74
C HIS A 403 -27.71 8.76 -26.02
N ALA A 404 -27.32 9.48 -24.99
CA ALA A 404 -26.74 10.82 -25.11
C ALA A 404 -25.87 11.16 -23.89
N TYR A 405 -25.22 12.31 -23.93
CA TYR A 405 -24.58 12.85 -22.73
C TYR A 405 -25.60 13.34 -21.70
N ALA A 406 -25.23 13.27 -20.43
CA ALA A 406 -25.97 13.92 -19.35
C ALA A 406 -26.21 15.41 -19.70
N ASN A 407 -27.41 15.94 -19.43
CA ASN A 407 -27.82 17.31 -19.72
C ASN A 407 -27.95 17.64 -21.20
N GLN A 408 -27.97 16.65 -22.10
CA GLN A 408 -28.25 16.83 -23.53
C GLN A 408 -29.67 16.51 -23.85
N THR A 409 -30.34 17.39 -24.61
CA THR A 409 -31.71 17.13 -25.12
C THR A 409 -31.64 16.38 -26.44
N VAL A 410 -32.38 15.29 -26.56
CA VAL A 410 -32.45 14.45 -27.76
C VAL A 410 -33.88 14.21 -28.19
N THR A 411 -34.04 13.87 -29.47
CA THR A 411 -35.36 13.50 -30.05
C THR A 411 -35.52 11.99 -29.93
N GLY A 412 -36.57 11.56 -29.23
CA GLY A 412 -37.05 10.19 -29.19
C GLY A 412 -38.30 10.01 -30.04
N SER A 413 -38.75 8.77 -30.18
CA SER A 413 -39.97 8.42 -30.89
C SER A 413 -40.82 7.43 -30.11
N ILE A 414 -42.15 7.47 -30.36
CA ILE A 414 -43.09 6.50 -29.81
C ILE A 414 -43.98 6.02 -30.95
N LYS A 415 -44.20 4.70 -31.02
CA LYS A 415 -45.03 4.06 -32.04
C LYS A 415 -46.07 3.20 -31.36
N ALA A 416 -47.34 3.47 -31.66
CA ALA A 416 -48.45 2.67 -31.22
C ALA A 416 -48.69 1.52 -32.22
N VAL A 417 -48.58 0.28 -31.74
CA VAL A 417 -48.65 -0.92 -32.58
C VAL A 417 -49.58 -1.98 -32.01
N ARG A 418 -50.12 -2.79 -32.91
CA ARG A 418 -50.84 -4.03 -32.63
C ARG A 418 -50.39 -5.11 -33.60
N LYS A 419 -50.37 -6.35 -33.16
CA LYS A 419 -50.08 -7.48 -34.03
C LYS A 419 -51.31 -7.88 -34.83
N ASP A 420 -51.13 -8.06 -36.10
CA ASP A 420 -52.16 -8.63 -36.95
C ASP A 420 -52.12 -10.16 -36.89
N ASN A 421 -53.26 -10.80 -36.56
CA ASN A 421 -53.36 -12.24 -36.40
C ASN A 421 -53.18 -13.01 -37.72
N ALA A 422 -53.52 -12.38 -38.87
CA ALA A 422 -53.44 -13.03 -40.17
C ALA A 422 -52.00 -12.98 -40.77
N SER A 423 -51.40 -11.80 -40.78
CA SER A 423 -50.08 -11.56 -41.36
C SER A 423 -48.92 -11.74 -40.36
N GLN A 424 -49.25 -11.83 -39.08
CA GLN A 424 -48.25 -11.81 -37.97
C GLN A 424 -47.33 -10.55 -37.95
N GLN A 425 -47.77 -9.49 -38.67
CA GLN A 425 -47.09 -8.21 -38.76
C GLN A 425 -47.60 -7.22 -37.70
N CYS A 426 -46.73 -6.30 -37.28
CA CYS A 426 -47.12 -5.22 -36.38
C CYS A 426 -47.68 -4.04 -37.20
N LEU A 427 -48.92 -3.71 -36.98
CA LEU A 427 -49.66 -2.63 -37.67
C LEU A 427 -49.78 -1.41 -36.76
N PRO A 428 -49.86 -0.18 -37.31
CA PRO A 428 -50.15 1.02 -36.53
C PRO A 428 -51.46 0.95 -35.81
N SER A 429 -51.50 1.28 -34.49
CA SER A 429 -52.76 1.43 -33.74
C SER A 429 -53.34 2.82 -33.86
N PHE A 430 -52.49 3.85 -34.03
CA PHE A 430 -52.90 5.25 -34.24
C PHE A 430 -52.38 5.73 -35.57
N GLN A 431 -53.25 6.39 -36.34
CA GLN A 431 -52.88 6.96 -37.65
C GLN A 431 -53.45 8.36 -37.80
N ASN A 432 -52.61 9.35 -38.10
CA ASN A 432 -52.97 10.75 -38.33
C ASN A 432 -53.90 11.31 -37.24
N VAL A 433 -53.58 11.09 -35.99
CA VAL A 433 -54.43 11.45 -34.85
C VAL A 433 -53.57 11.99 -33.68
N GLN A 434 -54.16 12.92 -32.93
CA GLN A 434 -53.61 13.42 -31.70
C GLN A 434 -54.15 12.60 -30.53
N LYS A 435 -53.28 12.13 -29.67
CA LYS A 435 -53.62 11.36 -28.47
C LYS A 435 -52.89 11.90 -27.25
N SER A 436 -53.56 11.86 -26.10
CA SER A 436 -52.93 12.14 -24.81
C SER A 436 -52.30 10.86 -24.28
N VAL A 437 -50.97 10.90 -24.17
CA VAL A 437 -50.15 9.78 -23.69
C VAL A 437 -49.53 10.17 -22.35
N SER A 438 -49.67 9.34 -21.37
CA SER A 438 -49.12 9.56 -20.02
C SER A 438 -47.72 8.96 -19.91
N PHE A 439 -46.75 9.81 -19.50
CA PHE A 439 -45.33 9.43 -19.35
C PHE A 439 -44.92 9.44 -17.89
N TRP A 440 -44.03 8.51 -17.53
CA TRP A 440 -43.29 8.53 -16.29
C TRP A 440 -41.91 7.90 -16.51
N SER A 441 -40.96 8.17 -15.60
CA SER A 441 -39.62 7.62 -15.65
C SER A 441 -39.31 6.74 -14.45
N ASP A 442 -38.50 5.72 -14.64
CA ASP A 442 -37.88 4.92 -13.58
C ASP A 442 -36.35 5.07 -13.63
N TYR A 443 -35.71 5.15 -12.46
CA TYR A 443 -34.25 5.16 -12.33
C TYR A 443 -33.79 3.72 -12.18
N LEU A 444 -33.06 3.19 -13.18
CA LEU A 444 -32.62 1.80 -13.20
C LEU A 444 -31.26 1.61 -12.53
N THR A 445 -30.29 2.41 -12.98
CA THR A 445 -28.90 2.36 -12.46
C THR A 445 -28.28 3.76 -12.54
N PRO A 446 -27.92 4.41 -11.43
CA PRO A 446 -28.30 4.01 -10.07
C PRO A 446 -29.83 4.08 -9.86
N ASN A 447 -30.34 3.32 -8.91
CA ASN A 447 -31.73 3.43 -8.52
C ASN A 447 -31.93 4.42 -7.37
N SER A 448 -33.16 4.87 -7.15
CA SER A 448 -33.45 5.90 -6.15
C SER A 448 -33.18 5.51 -4.70
N SER A 449 -32.97 4.23 -4.42
CA SER A 449 -32.61 3.73 -3.08
C SER A 449 -31.11 3.64 -2.85
N ASP A 450 -30.29 3.85 -3.86
CA ASP A 450 -28.84 3.78 -3.73
C ASP A 450 -28.32 4.96 -2.90
N ALA A 451 -27.40 4.67 -1.98
CA ALA A 451 -26.81 5.71 -1.14
C ALA A 451 -26.02 6.71 -2.00
N GLY A 452 -26.30 7.99 -1.84
CA GLY A 452 -25.69 9.07 -2.63
C GLY A 452 -26.45 9.42 -3.90
N PHE A 453 -27.58 8.73 -4.23
CA PHE A 453 -28.42 9.05 -5.37
C PHE A 453 -29.00 10.47 -5.25
N SER A 454 -28.96 11.20 -6.37
CA SER A 454 -29.57 12.53 -6.49
C SER A 454 -30.77 12.47 -7.47
N ALA A 455 -31.93 12.83 -6.96
CA ALA A 455 -33.17 12.82 -7.77
C ALA A 455 -33.26 14.05 -8.68
N TYR A 456 -33.22 13.82 -9.99
CA TYR A 456 -33.51 14.84 -11.01
C TYR A 456 -34.66 14.37 -11.89
N THR A 457 -35.54 15.28 -12.28
CA THR A 457 -36.69 14.98 -13.07
C THR A 457 -36.32 14.86 -14.55
N VAL A 458 -36.81 13.81 -15.21
CA VAL A 458 -36.76 13.69 -16.66
C VAL A 458 -37.84 14.64 -17.26
N SER A 459 -37.51 15.33 -18.33
CA SER A 459 -38.50 16.14 -19.07
C SER A 459 -38.75 15.57 -20.47
N VAL A 460 -39.99 15.59 -20.84
CA VAL A 460 -40.46 15.24 -22.18
C VAL A 460 -41.14 16.47 -22.78
N ASN A 461 -40.71 16.89 -23.96
CA ASN A 461 -41.18 18.14 -24.62
C ASN A 461 -41.08 19.36 -23.69
N GLY A 462 -40.02 19.42 -22.86
CA GLY A 462 -39.77 20.50 -21.91
C GLY A 462 -40.65 20.44 -20.64
N THR A 463 -41.52 19.43 -20.49
CA THR A 463 -42.34 19.23 -19.29
C THR A 463 -41.76 18.15 -18.42
N GLY A 464 -41.53 18.47 -17.15
CA GLY A 464 -41.08 17.46 -16.15
C GLY A 464 -42.17 16.39 -15.96
N ILE A 465 -41.75 15.12 -16.04
CA ILE A 465 -42.68 13.97 -15.91
C ILE A 465 -42.59 13.31 -14.53
N GLY A 466 -43.63 12.57 -14.16
CA GLY A 466 -43.67 11.81 -12.92
C GLY A 466 -42.63 10.70 -12.86
N GLN A 467 -42.33 10.22 -11.65
CA GLN A 467 -41.34 9.16 -11.39
C GLN A 467 -41.99 7.83 -11.01
N ALA A 468 -43.28 7.68 -11.27
CA ALA A 468 -44.06 6.45 -11.04
C ALA A 468 -45.32 6.45 -11.87
N ALA A 469 -45.83 5.27 -12.13
CA ALA A 469 -47.06 5.08 -12.95
C ALA A 469 -48.32 5.78 -12.41
N ASN A 470 -48.42 5.92 -11.08
CA ASN A 470 -49.53 6.59 -10.41
C ASN A 470 -49.48 8.13 -10.46
N VAL A 471 -48.34 8.69 -10.80
CA VAL A 471 -48.10 10.13 -11.00
C VAL A 471 -47.66 10.45 -12.43
N ALA A 472 -48.05 9.60 -13.38
CA ALA A 472 -47.72 9.77 -14.80
C ALA A 472 -48.27 11.11 -15.34
N THR A 473 -47.48 11.77 -16.19
CA THR A 473 -47.82 13.09 -16.76
C THR A 473 -48.39 12.96 -18.14
N PRO A 474 -49.62 13.40 -18.39
CA PRO A 474 -50.25 13.35 -19.72
C PRO A 474 -49.69 14.44 -20.63
N LEU A 475 -49.30 14.03 -21.83
CA LEU A 475 -48.84 14.92 -22.91
C LEU A 475 -49.53 14.59 -24.22
N ASN A 476 -49.91 15.61 -24.95
CA ASN A 476 -50.54 15.44 -26.27
C ASN A 476 -49.49 15.20 -27.34
N LEU A 477 -49.61 14.08 -28.05
CA LEU A 477 -48.72 13.70 -29.14
C LEU A 477 -49.49 13.56 -30.44
N SER A 478 -48.91 14.02 -31.55
CA SER A 478 -49.45 13.88 -32.89
C SER A 478 -48.80 12.68 -33.57
N PHE A 479 -49.60 11.63 -33.78
CA PHE A 479 -49.19 10.41 -34.45
C PHE A 479 -49.41 10.56 -35.97
N ASN A 480 -48.41 10.24 -36.74
CA ASN A 480 -48.43 10.27 -38.20
C ASN A 480 -49.18 9.04 -38.80
N GLN A 481 -49.18 8.93 -40.14
CA GLN A 481 -49.82 7.80 -40.84
C GLN A 481 -49.21 6.43 -40.53
N ASN A 482 -47.96 6.40 -40.00
CA ASN A 482 -47.26 5.18 -39.60
C ASN A 482 -47.47 4.86 -38.12
N GLY A 483 -48.31 5.63 -37.41
CA GLY A 483 -48.54 5.46 -35.98
C GLY A 483 -47.40 5.91 -35.10
N GLU A 484 -46.54 6.82 -35.55
CA GLU A 484 -45.34 7.30 -34.88
C GLU A 484 -45.46 8.79 -34.54
N ALA A 485 -45.02 9.14 -33.35
CA ALA A 485 -44.87 10.51 -32.87
C ALA A 485 -43.49 10.75 -32.32
N ASN A 486 -42.94 11.95 -32.59
CA ASN A 486 -41.63 12.36 -32.03
C ASN A 486 -41.86 13.23 -30.80
N PHE A 487 -40.89 13.18 -29.87
CA PHE A 487 -40.82 14.01 -28.68
C PHE A 487 -39.35 14.27 -28.32
N THR A 488 -39.10 15.28 -27.49
CA THR A 488 -37.77 15.55 -26.96
C THR A 488 -37.64 15.01 -25.55
N VAL A 489 -36.46 14.52 -25.19
CA VAL A 489 -36.12 14.03 -23.84
C VAL A 489 -34.89 14.72 -23.35
N ALA A 490 -34.96 15.23 -22.12
CA ALA A 490 -33.80 15.78 -21.41
C ALA A 490 -33.71 15.19 -20.00
N TYR A 491 -32.49 14.86 -19.59
CA TYR A 491 -32.18 14.45 -18.25
C TYR A 491 -30.77 14.98 -17.87
N ARG A 492 -30.72 15.66 -16.73
CA ARG A 492 -29.53 16.43 -16.31
C ARG A 492 -28.31 15.58 -15.96
N ASP A 493 -28.54 14.37 -15.46
CA ASP A 493 -27.51 13.56 -14.80
C ASP A 493 -27.17 12.29 -15.59
N ALA A 494 -26.21 11.52 -15.13
CA ALA A 494 -25.82 10.25 -15.69
C ALA A 494 -26.69 9.10 -15.18
N GLY A 495 -26.70 7.99 -15.91
CA GLY A 495 -27.38 6.77 -15.50
C GLY A 495 -28.14 6.07 -16.61
N ASN A 496 -28.71 4.92 -16.26
CA ASN A 496 -29.68 4.19 -17.09
C ASN A 496 -31.07 4.41 -16.55
N LEU A 497 -31.97 4.85 -17.42
CA LEU A 497 -33.37 5.18 -17.10
C LEU A 497 -34.32 4.45 -18.03
N ALA A 498 -35.57 4.25 -17.58
CA ALA A 498 -36.69 3.84 -18.41
C ALA A 498 -37.63 5.01 -18.58
N LEU A 499 -38.05 5.27 -19.84
CA LEU A 499 -39.18 6.14 -20.17
C LEU A 499 -40.37 5.25 -20.46
N ASN A 500 -41.41 5.38 -19.65
CA ASN A 500 -42.64 4.61 -19.78
C ASN A 500 -43.73 5.48 -20.39
N ALA A 501 -44.60 4.85 -21.17
CA ALA A 501 -45.73 5.49 -21.80
C ALA A 501 -46.99 4.63 -21.67
N ARG A 502 -48.11 5.26 -21.39
CA ARG A 502 -49.43 4.63 -21.28
C ARG A 502 -50.49 5.46 -21.95
N PHE A 503 -51.35 4.77 -22.69
CA PHE A 503 -52.59 5.31 -23.18
C PHE A 503 -53.74 4.47 -22.59
N THR A 504 -54.73 5.14 -22.04
CA THR A 504 -56.01 4.52 -21.62
C THR A 504 -57.11 5.19 -22.39
N GLY A 505 -57.79 4.40 -23.20
CA GLY A 505 -58.89 4.87 -24.06
C GLY A 505 -60.11 5.25 -23.25
N SER A 506 -60.93 6.08 -23.83
CA SER A 506 -62.26 6.48 -23.30
C SER A 506 -63.28 6.57 -24.43
N GLY A 507 -64.57 6.59 -24.12
CA GLY A 507 -65.59 6.62 -25.09
C GLY A 507 -65.61 5.38 -25.99
N ASN A 508 -65.51 5.56 -27.29
CA ASN A 508 -65.41 4.44 -28.24
C ASN A 508 -64.14 3.58 -28.16
N GLU A 509 -63.14 4.03 -27.42
CA GLU A 509 -61.85 3.35 -27.19
C GLU A 509 -61.72 2.91 -25.73
N GLN A 510 -62.75 2.82 -24.94
CA GLN A 510 -62.68 2.57 -23.47
C GLN A 510 -61.95 1.27 -23.09
N ASP A 511 -61.92 0.28 -23.99
CA ASP A 511 -61.21 -1.01 -23.74
C ASP A 511 -59.78 -1.04 -24.27
N LEU A 512 -59.33 0.06 -24.90
CA LEU A 512 -57.98 0.14 -25.46
C LEU A 512 -57.01 0.65 -24.42
N ARG A 513 -56.05 -0.21 -24.07
CA ARG A 513 -54.92 0.15 -23.22
C ARG A 513 -53.62 -0.23 -23.90
N LEU A 514 -52.78 0.75 -24.12
CA LEU A 514 -51.44 0.57 -24.68
C LEU A 514 -50.41 0.98 -23.62
N GLU A 515 -49.43 0.15 -23.43
CA GLU A 515 -48.27 0.46 -22.57
C GLU A 515 -46.99 0.08 -23.29
N GLY A 516 -45.91 0.74 -22.93
CA GLY A 516 -44.59 0.42 -23.40
C GLY A 516 -43.51 1.24 -22.70
N GLN A 517 -42.28 0.86 -22.91
CA GLN A 517 -41.14 1.55 -22.35
C GLN A 517 -39.95 1.49 -23.29
N GLY A 518 -39.06 2.46 -23.16
CA GLY A 518 -37.71 2.43 -23.75
C GLY A 518 -36.67 2.76 -22.68
N THR A 519 -35.59 2.05 -22.69
CA THR A 519 -34.46 2.35 -21.81
C THR A 519 -33.43 3.22 -22.53
N PHE A 520 -32.78 4.11 -21.80
CA PHE A 520 -31.75 4.97 -22.36
C PHE A 520 -30.67 5.29 -21.33
N ILE A 521 -29.45 5.50 -21.83
CA ILE A 521 -28.31 5.81 -21.02
C ILE A 521 -27.88 7.25 -21.22
N ARG A 522 -27.64 7.98 -20.15
CA ARG A 522 -27.00 9.29 -20.13
C ARG A 522 -25.59 9.14 -19.63
N VAL A 523 -24.63 9.53 -20.47
CA VAL A 523 -23.18 9.35 -20.24
C VAL A 523 -22.60 10.66 -19.70
N PRO A 524 -21.72 10.67 -18.69
CA PRO A 524 -21.04 11.90 -18.30
C PRO A 524 -20.16 12.42 -19.44
N ARG A 525 -20.02 13.74 -19.56
CA ARG A 525 -19.23 14.36 -20.63
C ARG A 525 -17.73 14.20 -20.41
N ALA A 526 -17.30 14.35 -19.15
CA ALA A 526 -15.90 14.26 -18.79
C ALA A 526 -15.72 13.80 -17.34
N LEU A 527 -14.52 13.30 -17.04
CA LEU A 527 -14.00 13.08 -15.70
C LEU A 527 -12.87 14.08 -15.45
N VAL A 528 -12.98 14.88 -14.39
CA VAL A 528 -12.07 15.98 -14.06
C VAL A 528 -11.31 15.64 -12.79
N LEU A 529 -9.98 15.63 -12.86
CA LEU A 529 -9.10 15.29 -11.75
C LEU A 529 -8.50 16.55 -11.11
N SER A 530 -8.35 16.52 -9.80
CA SER A 530 -7.58 17.50 -9.02
C SER A 530 -6.88 16.80 -7.87
N ALA A 531 -5.79 17.40 -7.36
CA ALA A 531 -5.05 16.85 -6.24
C ALA A 531 -5.18 17.77 -5.01
N LYS A 532 -5.01 17.19 -3.81
CA LYS A 532 -5.00 17.92 -2.55
C LYS A 532 -4.13 17.18 -1.54
N ASN A 533 -3.24 17.89 -0.86
CA ASN A 533 -2.46 17.35 0.24
C ASN A 533 -3.13 17.57 1.61
N PHE A 534 -2.53 17.07 2.67
CA PHE A 534 -3.04 17.25 4.05
C PHE A 534 -3.14 18.70 4.50
N TYR A 535 -2.38 19.62 3.89
CA TYR A 535 -2.41 21.05 4.18
C TYR A 535 -3.37 21.84 3.27
N SER A 536 -4.24 21.12 2.55
CA SER A 536 -5.22 21.69 1.61
C SER A 536 -4.61 22.39 0.40
N SER A 537 -3.34 22.15 0.08
CA SER A 537 -2.72 22.61 -1.16
C SER A 537 -3.17 21.74 -2.34
N ASP A 538 -3.44 22.36 -3.48
CA ASP A 538 -3.78 21.69 -4.72
C ASP A 538 -2.54 21.19 -5.51
N GLY A 539 -1.34 21.56 -5.05
CA GLY A 539 -0.07 21.12 -5.60
C GLY A 539 0.23 21.56 -7.02
N LYS A 540 -0.53 22.49 -7.59
CA LYS A 540 -0.31 22.95 -8.95
C LYS A 540 1.08 23.54 -9.12
N CYS A 541 1.80 23.03 -10.08
CA CYS A 541 3.18 23.38 -10.38
C CYS A 541 3.36 23.60 -11.90
N PRO A 542 2.73 24.62 -12.48
CA PRO A 542 2.76 24.83 -13.92
C PRO A 542 4.17 25.11 -14.46
N ALA A 543 5.08 25.65 -13.67
CA ALA A 543 6.49 25.82 -14.04
C ALA A 543 7.23 24.48 -14.13
N ALA A 544 6.74 23.44 -13.46
CA ALA A 544 7.32 22.10 -13.41
C ALA A 544 8.81 22.11 -13.03
N ASP A 545 9.20 22.96 -12.07
CA ASP A 545 10.59 23.11 -11.66
C ASP A 545 10.73 23.29 -10.13
N LEU A 546 11.94 23.61 -9.69
CA LEU A 546 12.27 23.77 -8.28
C LEU A 546 11.66 25.03 -7.62
N SER A 547 11.07 25.93 -8.38
CA SER A 547 10.39 27.13 -7.86
C SER A 547 9.04 26.80 -7.21
N CYS A 548 8.47 25.64 -7.53
CA CYS A 548 7.24 25.17 -6.90
C CYS A 548 7.45 24.80 -5.43
N ALA A 549 6.46 25.06 -4.61
CA ALA A 549 6.44 24.61 -3.22
C ALA A 549 6.47 23.08 -3.13
N VAL A 550 6.88 22.55 -1.98
CA VAL A 550 6.78 21.11 -1.71
C VAL A 550 5.31 20.73 -1.55
N PHE A 551 4.87 19.72 -2.27
CA PHE A 551 3.50 19.18 -2.18
C PHE A 551 3.42 17.98 -1.24
N ALA A 552 4.25 16.97 -1.46
CA ALA A 552 4.30 15.76 -0.65
C ALA A 552 5.69 15.10 -0.76
N ARG A 553 5.92 14.09 0.06
CA ARG A 553 7.08 13.21 -0.05
C ARG A 553 6.76 12.03 -0.97
N ALA A 554 7.77 11.42 -1.56
CA ALA A 554 7.61 10.15 -2.27
C ALA A 554 6.99 9.12 -1.32
N ASP A 555 5.98 8.38 -1.79
CA ASP A 555 5.15 7.43 -1.02
C ASP A 555 4.33 8.04 0.15
N GLU A 556 4.26 9.34 0.26
CA GLU A 556 3.33 10.01 1.16
C GLU A 556 1.95 10.13 0.52
N ALA A 557 0.91 9.81 1.29
CA ALA A 557 -0.45 9.86 0.79
C ALA A 557 -0.93 11.29 0.55
N PHE A 558 -1.65 11.48 -0.56
CA PHE A 558 -2.41 12.68 -0.88
C PHE A 558 -3.77 12.30 -1.43
N GLU A 559 -4.68 13.25 -1.55
CA GLU A 559 -6.00 13.04 -2.13
C GLU A 559 -5.98 13.35 -3.63
N LEU A 560 -6.43 12.38 -4.43
CA LEU A 560 -6.78 12.56 -5.83
C LEU A 560 -8.30 12.62 -5.93
N ASN A 561 -8.85 13.77 -6.29
CA ASN A 561 -10.28 14.03 -6.35
C ASN A 561 -10.74 13.96 -7.80
N ILE A 562 -11.80 13.19 -8.06
CA ILE A 562 -12.33 12.95 -9.40
C ILE A 562 -13.81 13.30 -9.41
N ARG A 563 -14.19 14.19 -10.31
CA ARG A 563 -15.56 14.68 -10.50
C ARG A 563 -16.05 14.34 -11.89
N ALA A 564 -17.21 13.68 -11.99
CA ALA A 564 -17.90 13.50 -13.26
C ALA A 564 -18.73 14.74 -13.59
N VAL A 565 -18.73 15.15 -14.83
CA VAL A 565 -19.46 16.34 -15.29
C VAL A 565 -20.38 16.04 -16.46
N ALA A 566 -21.49 16.76 -16.53
CA ALA A 566 -22.46 16.72 -17.62
C ALA A 566 -22.01 17.59 -18.81
N ALA A 567 -22.70 17.44 -19.94
CA ALA A 567 -22.51 18.33 -21.09
C ALA A 567 -23.14 19.71 -20.85
N GLU A 568 -22.67 20.69 -21.56
CA GLU A 568 -23.23 22.03 -21.59
C GLU A 568 -24.05 22.25 -22.89
N PRO A 569 -25.07 23.12 -22.90
CA PRO A 569 -25.81 23.44 -24.11
C PRO A 569 -24.93 24.07 -25.20
N ASN A 570 -23.93 24.85 -24.81
CA ASN A 570 -22.94 25.47 -25.68
C ASN A 570 -21.55 25.02 -25.18
N GLU A 571 -21.15 23.82 -25.57
CA GLU A 571 -19.86 23.24 -25.16
C GLU A 571 -18.70 24.16 -25.51
N ASP A 572 -17.90 24.50 -24.54
CA ASP A 572 -16.58 25.06 -24.72
C ASP A 572 -15.51 23.97 -24.55
N ASN A 573 -14.25 24.34 -24.42
CA ASN A 573 -13.16 23.37 -24.20
C ASN A 573 -12.77 23.21 -22.72
N ASP A 574 -13.49 23.88 -21.82
CA ASP A 574 -13.25 23.83 -20.38
C ASP A 574 -14.32 23.00 -19.66
N PHE A 575 -14.02 21.72 -19.48
CA PHE A 575 -14.94 20.84 -18.72
C PHE A 575 -14.92 21.08 -17.20
N THR A 576 -14.02 21.90 -16.70
CA THR A 576 -13.91 22.14 -15.25
C THR A 576 -15.07 22.97 -14.71
N ASN A 577 -15.73 23.74 -15.53
CA ASN A 577 -16.87 24.59 -15.20
C ASN A 577 -18.25 23.91 -15.42
N ASN A 578 -18.28 22.71 -16.05
CA ASN A 578 -19.50 21.97 -16.33
C ASN A 578 -20.21 21.53 -15.04
N LEU A 579 -21.54 21.34 -15.14
CA LEU A 579 -22.36 20.83 -14.05
C LEU A 579 -21.91 19.41 -13.64
N THR A 580 -21.90 19.16 -12.33
CA THR A 580 -21.57 17.83 -11.79
C THR A 580 -22.67 16.81 -12.14
N ALA A 581 -22.25 15.65 -12.62
CA ALA A 581 -23.09 14.47 -12.80
C ALA A 581 -22.99 13.60 -11.52
N TYR A 582 -23.91 13.79 -10.60
CA TYR A 582 -23.90 13.17 -9.27
C TYR A 582 -24.19 11.66 -9.32
N ASN A 583 -24.95 11.21 -10.33
CA ASN A 583 -25.39 9.83 -10.45
C ASN A 583 -24.46 8.96 -11.33
N TYR A 584 -23.27 9.46 -11.63
CA TYR A 584 -22.27 8.63 -12.28
C TYR A 584 -21.63 7.68 -11.28
N GLN A 585 -21.66 6.40 -11.60
CA GLN A 585 -21.01 5.35 -10.82
C GLN A 585 -20.38 4.35 -11.79
N GLN A 586 -19.11 4.03 -11.57
CA GLN A 586 -18.42 3.02 -12.37
C GLN A 586 -17.26 2.41 -11.60
N GLN A 587 -17.12 1.10 -11.69
CA GLN A 587 -16.09 0.36 -11.01
C GLN A 587 -14.85 0.16 -11.88
N ASN A 588 -13.71 -0.01 -11.23
CA ASN A 588 -12.44 -0.40 -11.83
C ASN A 588 -11.96 0.51 -12.98
N ILE A 589 -11.95 1.81 -12.73
CA ILE A 589 -11.36 2.78 -13.66
C ILE A 589 -9.86 2.84 -13.40
N THR A 590 -9.05 2.57 -14.41
CA THR A 590 -7.59 2.56 -14.32
C THR A 590 -7.06 3.97 -14.14
N LEU A 591 -6.25 4.17 -13.10
CA LEU A 591 -5.49 5.39 -12.86
C LEU A 591 -4.11 5.29 -13.53
N GLN A 592 -3.61 6.42 -13.95
CA GLN A 592 -2.29 6.54 -14.56
C GLN A 592 -1.62 7.86 -14.20
N HIS A 593 -0.32 7.93 -14.38
CA HIS A 593 0.45 9.13 -14.18
C HIS A 593 1.61 9.19 -15.17
N SER A 594 2.16 10.36 -15.32
CA SER A 594 3.38 10.58 -16.07
C SER A 594 4.31 11.51 -15.30
N LEU A 595 5.61 11.26 -15.42
CA LEU A 595 6.63 12.15 -14.89
C LEU A 595 6.77 13.35 -15.85
N VAL A 596 6.56 14.56 -15.31
CA VAL A 596 6.79 15.81 -16.05
C VAL A 596 8.25 16.24 -15.93
N GLN A 597 8.78 16.19 -14.71
CA GLN A 597 10.19 16.49 -14.42
C GLN A 597 10.69 15.66 -13.24
N PRO A 598 11.99 15.27 -13.25
CA PRO A 598 13.01 15.49 -14.28
C PRO A 598 12.74 14.65 -15.54
N ALA A 599 12.97 15.24 -16.72
CA ALA A 599 12.63 14.61 -18.01
C ALA A 599 13.33 13.27 -18.29
N THR A 600 14.52 13.08 -17.72
CA THR A 600 15.31 11.83 -17.84
C THR A 600 15.09 10.86 -16.69
N GLY A 601 14.16 11.17 -15.78
CA GLY A 601 13.86 10.37 -14.62
C GLY A 601 12.95 9.18 -14.92
N VAL A 602 12.55 8.51 -13.85
CA VAL A 602 11.56 7.42 -13.88
C VAL A 602 10.26 7.88 -13.28
N ALA A 603 9.14 7.40 -13.81
CA ALA A 603 7.82 7.81 -13.34
C ALA A 603 7.48 7.25 -11.94
N GLY A 604 8.16 6.19 -11.50
CA GLY A 604 7.78 5.50 -10.29
C GLY A 604 6.45 4.76 -10.44
N GLU A 605 5.89 4.34 -9.32
CA GLU A 605 4.66 3.56 -9.25
C GLU A 605 3.59 4.31 -8.45
N LEU A 606 2.34 4.08 -8.81
CA LEU A 606 1.18 4.52 -8.04
C LEU A 606 0.81 3.47 -6.99
N ASP A 607 0.34 3.89 -5.83
CA ASP A 607 -0.24 3.01 -4.81
C ASP A 607 -1.64 2.52 -5.25
N ALA A 608 -2.50 3.45 -5.67
CA ALA A 608 -3.79 3.10 -6.25
C ALA A 608 -3.70 3.10 -7.78
N GLU A 609 -3.76 1.90 -8.38
CA GLU A 609 -3.72 1.72 -9.85
C GLU A 609 -5.09 1.83 -10.50
N SER A 610 -6.16 1.71 -9.71
CA SER A 610 -7.54 1.86 -10.14
C SER A 610 -8.42 2.38 -9.01
N TYR A 611 -9.64 2.83 -9.35
CA TYR A 611 -10.60 3.28 -8.36
C TYR A 611 -12.03 2.95 -8.80
N HIS A 612 -12.96 3.00 -7.85
CA HIS A 612 -14.40 2.96 -8.10
C HIS A 612 -14.96 4.37 -7.97
N HIS A 613 -15.59 4.87 -9.03
CA HIS A 613 -16.29 6.15 -8.99
C HIS A 613 -17.63 5.98 -8.29
N GLU A 614 -17.78 6.67 -7.18
CA GLU A 614 -18.96 6.58 -6.33
C GLU A 614 -19.98 7.67 -6.65
N LEU A 615 -21.25 7.42 -6.28
CA LEU A 615 -22.30 8.44 -6.37
C LEU A 615 -21.96 9.66 -5.52
N GLY A 616 -22.22 10.85 -6.04
CA GLY A 616 -21.99 12.10 -5.32
C GLY A 616 -21.22 13.13 -6.13
N ALA A 617 -20.81 14.19 -5.45
CA ALA A 617 -20.15 15.32 -6.12
C ALA A 617 -18.73 14.99 -6.58
N THR A 618 -18.00 14.25 -5.77
CA THR A 618 -16.57 13.95 -5.99
C THR A 618 -16.24 12.61 -5.35
N THR A 619 -15.48 11.80 -6.06
CA THR A 619 -14.83 10.62 -5.48
C THR A 619 -13.40 10.96 -5.11
N THR A 620 -13.03 10.72 -3.87
CA THR A 620 -11.67 10.94 -3.36
C THR A 620 -10.93 9.62 -3.29
N VAL A 621 -9.77 9.57 -3.94
CA VAL A 621 -8.86 8.43 -3.91
C VAL A 621 -7.62 8.82 -3.10
N ARG A 622 -7.28 8.02 -2.10
CA ARG A 622 -6.00 8.14 -1.42
C ARG A 622 -4.91 7.60 -2.34
N GLN A 623 -4.00 8.47 -2.76
CA GLN A 623 -2.97 8.14 -3.74
C GLN A 623 -1.58 8.37 -3.18
N LYS A 624 -0.60 7.66 -3.72
CA LYS A 624 0.83 7.87 -3.49
C LYS A 624 1.57 7.68 -4.80
N VAL A 625 2.72 8.33 -4.92
CA VAL A 625 3.69 8.08 -6.00
C VAL A 625 5.06 7.82 -5.38
N SER A 626 5.75 6.80 -5.88
CA SER A 626 6.99 6.30 -5.25
C SER A 626 8.23 7.12 -5.56
N GLU A 627 8.14 8.12 -6.44
CA GLU A 627 9.29 8.89 -6.94
C GLU A 627 9.21 10.40 -6.64
N VAL A 628 10.38 11.00 -6.78
CA VAL A 628 10.61 12.45 -6.65
C VAL A 628 10.35 13.14 -7.98
N GLY A 629 9.77 14.33 -7.97
CA GLY A 629 9.59 15.12 -9.17
C GLY A 629 8.29 15.91 -9.23
N VAL A 630 7.89 16.21 -10.43
CA VAL A 630 6.60 16.79 -10.80
C VAL A 630 5.87 15.82 -11.70
N PHE A 631 4.63 15.53 -11.38
CA PHE A 631 3.83 14.51 -12.07
C PHE A 631 2.51 15.08 -12.58
N ASP A 632 1.99 14.48 -13.64
CA ASP A 632 0.61 14.67 -14.09
C ASP A 632 -0.18 13.39 -13.81
N PHE A 633 -1.26 13.50 -13.05
CA PHE A 633 -2.12 12.38 -12.71
C PHE A 633 -3.36 12.40 -13.60
N SER A 634 -3.71 11.24 -14.11
CA SER A 634 -4.81 11.05 -15.05
C SER A 634 -5.49 9.70 -14.84
N LEU A 635 -6.37 9.36 -15.72
CA LEU A 635 -7.03 8.04 -15.79
C LEU A 635 -7.18 7.59 -17.24
N VAL A 636 -7.37 6.30 -17.43
CA VAL A 636 -7.73 5.76 -18.74
C VAL A 636 -9.22 5.97 -18.94
N ALA A 637 -9.59 6.70 -19.99
CA ALA A 637 -11.00 6.95 -20.32
C ALA A 637 -11.75 5.64 -20.43
N PRO A 638 -12.90 5.46 -19.72
CA PRO A 638 -13.71 4.27 -19.85
C PRO A 638 -14.17 4.04 -21.29
N SER A 639 -14.04 2.83 -21.79
CA SER A 639 -14.49 2.45 -23.13
C SER A 639 -15.97 2.04 -23.17
N SER A 640 -16.56 1.77 -22.01
CA SER A 640 -17.95 1.39 -21.86
C SER A 640 -18.56 2.03 -20.62
N TYR A 641 -19.88 2.21 -20.63
CA TYR A 641 -20.65 2.65 -19.47
C TYR A 641 -21.99 1.94 -19.46
N LEU A 642 -22.30 1.25 -18.36
CA LEU A 642 -23.54 0.48 -18.18
C LEU A 642 -23.83 -0.49 -19.35
N GLY A 643 -22.78 -1.12 -19.89
CA GLY A 643 -22.86 -2.02 -21.04
C GLY A 643 -22.89 -1.35 -22.42
N LEU A 644 -22.97 -0.04 -22.48
CA LEU A 644 -22.89 0.73 -23.72
C LEU A 644 -21.43 0.88 -24.16
N ASN A 645 -21.11 0.46 -25.38
CA ASN A 645 -19.82 0.75 -26.01
C ASN A 645 -19.77 2.23 -26.42
N LEU A 646 -18.96 3.02 -25.74
CA LEU A 646 -18.93 4.48 -25.91
C LEU A 646 -18.34 4.91 -27.25
N THR A 647 -17.41 4.14 -27.80
CA THR A 647 -16.86 4.41 -29.15
C THR A 647 -17.89 4.16 -30.23
N ALA A 648 -18.59 3.03 -30.20
CA ALA A 648 -19.67 2.70 -31.14
C ALA A 648 -20.85 3.67 -31.03
N ALA A 649 -21.17 4.15 -29.82
CA ALA A 649 -22.22 5.13 -29.58
C ALA A 649 -21.80 6.57 -29.90
N ASN A 650 -20.55 6.83 -30.22
CA ASN A 650 -19.97 8.16 -30.40
C ASN A 650 -20.19 9.09 -29.19
N LEU A 651 -20.04 8.55 -28.01
CA LEU A 651 -20.19 9.21 -26.71
C LEU A 651 -18.95 9.02 -25.81
N PRO A 652 -17.72 9.33 -26.28
CA PRO A 652 -16.53 9.16 -25.47
C PRO A 652 -16.57 10.07 -24.24
N ILE A 653 -16.10 9.56 -23.09
CA ILE A 653 -15.90 10.34 -21.87
C ILE A 653 -14.53 11.00 -21.97
N ALA A 654 -14.50 12.33 -21.92
CA ALA A 654 -13.25 13.07 -21.89
C ALA A 654 -12.58 12.97 -20.51
N VAL A 655 -11.26 13.11 -20.49
CA VAL A 655 -10.48 13.11 -19.25
C VAL A 655 -9.73 14.43 -19.14
N VAL A 656 -9.89 15.11 -18.02
CA VAL A 656 -9.10 16.29 -17.66
C VAL A 656 -8.14 15.88 -16.54
N SER A 657 -6.84 15.77 -16.87
CA SER A 657 -5.81 15.44 -15.89
C SER A 657 -5.62 16.56 -14.86
N THR A 658 -4.87 16.27 -13.80
CA THR A 658 -4.53 17.28 -12.79
C THR A 658 -3.68 18.42 -13.35
N GLY A 659 -3.01 18.20 -14.49
CA GLY A 659 -1.86 18.98 -14.89
C GLY A 659 -0.67 18.71 -13.96
N SER A 660 0.38 19.51 -14.09
CA SER A 660 1.60 19.34 -13.31
C SER A 660 1.37 19.55 -11.82
N ILE A 661 1.58 18.49 -11.03
CA ILE A 661 1.49 18.47 -9.57
C ILE A 661 2.87 18.19 -8.99
N GLY A 662 3.28 18.95 -8.03
CA GLY A 662 4.56 18.75 -7.33
C GLY A 662 4.87 19.96 -6.43
N ARG A 663 6.04 19.98 -5.80
CA ARG A 663 7.15 19.00 -5.94
C ARG A 663 6.95 17.84 -4.98
N PHE A 664 7.24 16.64 -5.45
CA PHE A 664 7.43 15.46 -4.60
C PHE A 664 8.92 15.37 -4.26
N ILE A 665 9.24 15.25 -2.97
CA ILE A 665 10.61 15.22 -2.45
C ILE A 665 10.87 13.90 -1.71
N PRO A 666 12.14 13.53 -1.42
CA PRO A 666 12.40 12.38 -0.58
C PRO A 666 11.81 12.56 0.82
N ALA A 667 11.47 11.46 1.48
CA ALA A 667 11.05 11.50 2.88
C ALA A 667 12.24 11.74 3.83
N TYR A 668 13.40 11.14 3.51
CA TYR A 668 14.62 11.27 4.29
C TYR A 668 15.84 10.77 3.50
N PHE A 669 17.04 10.97 4.05
CA PHE A 669 18.26 10.33 3.57
C PHE A 669 18.62 9.14 4.46
N ALA A 670 18.93 8.01 3.86
CA ALA A 670 19.72 6.97 4.49
C ALA A 670 21.19 7.25 4.21
N VAL A 671 22.05 7.05 5.21
CA VAL A 671 23.46 7.39 5.14
C VAL A 671 24.31 6.14 5.38
N SER A 672 25.37 5.98 4.59
CA SER A 672 26.42 5.02 4.85
C SER A 672 27.80 5.64 4.63
N PRO A 673 28.79 5.36 5.52
CA PRO A 673 30.09 5.96 5.43
C PRO A 673 30.96 5.31 4.36
N MET A 674 31.84 6.11 3.77
CA MET A 674 32.98 5.65 3.00
C MET A 674 34.11 5.30 3.94
N THR A 675 35.02 4.43 3.49
CA THR A 675 36.26 4.10 4.26
C THR A 675 37.14 5.32 4.34
N VAL A 676 37.54 5.70 5.54
CA VAL A 676 38.43 6.83 5.82
C VAL A 676 39.80 6.32 6.20
N THR A 677 40.88 6.86 5.60
CA THR A 677 42.25 6.57 5.94
C THR A 677 43.07 7.84 6.06
N LEU A 678 43.92 7.91 7.05
CA LEU A 678 44.78 9.05 7.31
C LEU A 678 45.99 9.07 6.42
N ASP A 679 46.46 10.26 6.12
CA ASP A 679 47.71 10.53 5.46
C ASP A 679 48.69 11.17 6.47
N ALA A 680 49.58 10.36 7.06
CA ALA A 680 50.51 10.81 8.07
C ALA A 680 51.44 11.91 7.53
N ALA A 681 51.83 12.84 8.39
CA ALA A 681 52.69 13.93 8.01
C ALA A 681 54.12 13.43 7.62
N CYS A 682 54.56 12.38 8.27
CA CYS A 682 55.81 11.70 7.93
C CYS A 682 55.54 10.31 7.33
N LYS A 683 55.96 10.10 6.08
CA LYS A 683 55.73 8.88 5.30
C LYS A 683 56.91 7.97 5.09
N THR A 684 58.11 8.40 5.51
CA THR A 684 59.33 7.63 5.36
C THR A 684 59.46 6.60 6.49
N ASN A 685 59.90 5.39 6.13
CA ASN A 685 60.05 4.25 7.04
C ASN A 685 58.71 3.83 7.69
N ASN A 686 58.47 4.09 8.98
CA ASN A 686 57.20 3.89 9.63
C ASN A 686 56.44 5.21 9.65
N ALA A 687 55.28 5.26 9.00
CA ALA A 687 54.47 6.48 8.92
C ALA A 687 53.99 6.92 10.31
N PHE A 688 54.20 8.17 10.67
CA PHE A 688 53.77 8.76 11.97
C PHE A 688 53.49 10.26 11.82
N THR A 689 53.01 10.89 12.86
CA THR A 689 52.76 12.33 12.93
C THR A 689 53.17 12.85 14.32
N TYR A 690 53.78 14.04 14.39
CA TYR A 690 54.03 14.70 15.66
C TYR A 690 52.78 15.42 16.17
N LEU A 691 52.58 15.48 17.49
CA LEU A 691 51.58 16.34 18.11
C LEU A 691 51.83 17.80 17.74
N GLY A 692 50.82 18.52 17.33
CA GLY A 692 50.90 19.87 16.77
C GLY A 692 51.21 19.93 15.28
N GLN A 693 51.52 18.81 14.63
CA GLN A 693 51.77 18.73 13.20
C GLN A 693 50.51 18.36 12.43
N PRO A 694 50.11 19.13 11.38
CA PRO A 694 48.97 18.79 10.55
C PRO A 694 49.18 17.50 9.73
N PHE A 695 48.13 16.69 9.66
CA PHE A 695 47.98 15.54 8.75
C PHE A 695 46.72 15.67 7.90
N SER A 696 46.59 14.89 6.89
CA SER A 696 45.46 14.91 5.99
C SER A 696 44.86 13.50 5.85
N TYR A 697 44.06 13.31 4.82
CA TYR A 697 43.41 12.05 4.50
C TYR A 697 43.95 11.48 3.18
N THR A 698 44.28 10.19 3.16
CA THR A 698 44.45 9.42 1.92
C THR A 698 43.12 9.11 1.30
N ASN A 699 42.17 8.63 2.12
CA ASN A 699 40.76 8.54 1.75
C ASN A 699 39.96 9.45 2.69
N SER A 700 39.45 10.52 2.12
CA SER A 700 38.74 11.54 2.88
C SER A 700 37.39 11.05 3.43
N PRO A 701 36.92 11.60 4.56
CA PRO A 701 35.59 11.32 5.06
C PRO A 701 34.54 11.61 4.00
N GLY A 702 33.69 10.63 3.75
CA GLY A 702 32.60 10.74 2.78
C GLY A 702 31.43 9.88 3.18
N LEU A 703 30.26 10.26 2.68
CA LEU A 703 28.99 9.58 2.93
C LEU A 703 28.29 9.33 1.61
N TYR A 704 27.61 8.19 1.51
CA TYR A 704 26.58 7.97 0.52
C TYR A 704 25.27 8.46 1.09
N LEU A 705 24.67 9.50 0.49
CA LEU A 705 23.33 9.98 0.82
C LEU A 705 22.34 9.30 -0.12
N ARG A 706 21.61 8.33 0.36
CA ARG A 706 20.58 7.63 -0.41
C ARG A 706 19.22 8.23 -0.09
N PRO A 707 18.60 8.95 -1.05
CA PRO A 707 17.27 9.52 -0.85
C PRO A 707 16.22 8.41 -0.82
N LYS A 708 15.39 8.40 0.23
CA LYS A 708 14.38 7.38 0.52
C LYS A 708 12.99 7.95 0.46
N SER A 709 12.04 7.13 0.03
CA SER A 709 10.62 7.40 0.14
C SER A 709 10.08 7.16 1.56
N ALA A 710 8.82 7.51 1.80
CA ALA A 710 8.14 7.23 3.07
C ALA A 710 7.94 5.72 3.35
N ASN A 711 8.09 4.87 2.34
CA ASN A 711 8.08 3.41 2.45
C ASN A 711 9.49 2.80 2.53
N ASP A 712 10.50 3.61 2.87
CA ASP A 712 11.90 3.19 2.98
C ASP A 712 12.54 2.68 1.67
N ALA A 713 11.90 2.95 0.51
CA ALA A 713 12.44 2.59 -0.80
C ALA A 713 13.39 3.67 -1.34
N ASP A 714 14.35 3.27 -2.19
CA ASP A 714 15.24 4.22 -2.84
C ASP A 714 14.49 5.02 -3.91
N THR A 715 14.65 6.35 -3.90
CA THR A 715 14.20 7.22 -4.98
C THR A 715 15.37 7.51 -5.94
N LYS A 716 15.09 7.59 -7.23
CA LYS A 716 16.11 7.73 -8.28
C LYS A 716 16.22 9.17 -8.80
N ASN A 717 15.09 9.84 -8.89
CA ASN A 717 15.00 11.13 -9.57
C ASN A 717 15.71 12.26 -8.80
N TYR A 718 15.80 12.16 -7.50
CA TYR A 718 16.54 13.13 -6.66
C TYR A 718 18.01 13.24 -7.06
N LEU A 719 18.61 12.17 -7.59
CA LEU A 719 20.01 12.12 -7.98
C LEU A 719 20.30 12.81 -9.33
N ILE A 720 19.26 13.26 -10.03
CA ILE A 720 19.34 13.93 -11.33
C ILE A 720 19.41 15.46 -11.11
N GLU A 721 20.41 16.11 -11.69
CA GLU A 721 20.46 17.58 -11.65
C GLU A 721 19.31 18.22 -12.46
N PRO A 722 18.71 19.30 -11.97
CA PRO A 722 18.99 20.07 -10.76
C PRO A 722 18.21 19.61 -9.50
N TRP A 723 17.67 18.39 -9.49
CA TRP A 723 16.83 17.86 -8.40
C TRP A 723 17.62 17.45 -7.15
N TRP A 724 18.96 17.36 -7.28
CA TRP A 724 19.87 17.23 -6.16
C TRP A 724 19.90 18.54 -5.36
N ARG A 725 19.34 18.54 -4.15
CA ARG A 725 19.15 19.75 -3.33
C ARG A 725 20.12 19.83 -2.15
N TYR A 726 20.98 18.86 -1.98
CA TYR A 726 21.96 18.83 -0.90
C TYR A 726 23.15 19.74 -1.24
N THR A 727 23.44 20.75 -0.41
CA THR A 727 24.51 21.74 -0.62
C THR A 727 25.26 22.04 0.67
N ASN A 728 25.05 21.27 1.74
CA ASN A 728 25.64 21.51 3.05
C ASN A 728 27.15 21.27 3.02
N GLN A 729 27.89 22.18 3.62
CA GLN A 729 29.35 22.17 3.65
C GLN A 729 29.94 21.62 4.96
N TRP A 730 29.10 21.00 5.80
CA TRP A 730 29.45 20.45 7.11
C TRP A 730 29.98 21.50 8.09
N ASP A 731 29.43 22.69 8.06
CA ASP A 731 29.74 23.74 9.00
C ASP A 731 29.42 23.32 10.43
N GLY A 732 30.30 23.63 11.36
CA GLY A 732 30.15 23.22 12.76
C GLY A 732 30.48 21.75 13.05
N ARG A 733 31.12 21.04 12.11
CA ARG A 733 31.68 19.71 12.38
C ARG A 733 32.72 19.76 13.50
N THR A 734 32.81 18.71 14.26
CA THR A 734 33.75 18.64 15.40
C THR A 734 34.60 17.38 15.38
N TYR A 735 35.84 17.55 15.82
CA TYR A 735 36.79 16.46 16.03
C TYR A 735 37.00 16.25 17.52
N SER A 736 37.02 15.01 17.96
CA SER A 736 37.33 14.68 19.37
C SER A 736 37.98 13.31 19.49
N ASP A 737 38.96 13.21 20.38
CA ASP A 737 39.57 11.93 20.82
C ASP A 737 39.34 11.79 22.31
N THR A 738 38.28 11.09 22.68
CA THR A 738 37.92 10.86 24.08
C THR A 738 38.76 9.73 24.73
N VAL A 739 39.36 8.87 23.91
CA VAL A 739 40.16 7.74 24.36
C VAL A 739 41.50 8.21 24.83
N ASN A 740 42.19 9.00 24.01
CA ASN A 740 43.52 9.51 24.32
C ASN A 740 43.48 10.82 25.12
N GLY A 741 42.31 11.48 25.15
CA GLY A 741 42.10 12.72 25.91
C GLY A 741 42.95 13.89 25.41
N VAL A 742 43.19 13.98 24.11
CA VAL A 742 43.95 15.05 23.46
C VAL A 742 43.03 15.81 22.52
N SER A 743 43.02 17.14 22.63
CA SER A 743 42.23 18.01 21.75
C SER A 743 42.74 17.97 20.32
N LEU A 744 41.83 18.17 19.38
CA LEU A 744 42.16 18.30 17.95
C LEU A 744 41.75 19.68 17.43
N GLY A 745 42.57 20.19 16.50
CA GLY A 745 42.26 21.35 15.67
C GLY A 745 42.16 20.91 14.22
N PHE A 746 41.52 21.73 13.40
CA PHE A 746 41.44 21.51 11.95
C PHE A 746 41.36 22.82 11.19
N THR A 747 41.69 22.76 9.91
CA THR A 747 41.52 23.85 8.96
C THR A 747 41.19 23.31 7.60
N ASN A 748 40.46 24.07 6.81
CA ASN A 748 40.18 23.74 5.42
C ASN A 748 40.48 24.94 4.53
N THR A 749 41.21 24.72 3.45
CA THR A 749 41.61 25.77 2.52
C THR A 749 40.59 26.02 1.40
N LEU A 750 39.58 25.14 1.27
CA LEU A 750 38.55 25.24 0.25
C LEU A 750 37.35 26.04 0.75
N ALA A 751 36.82 26.91 -0.10
CA ALA A 751 35.58 27.61 0.16
C ALA A 751 34.36 26.67 0.22
N PHE A 752 34.43 25.56 -0.51
CA PHE A 752 33.39 24.52 -0.57
C PHE A 752 34.04 23.17 -0.28
N PRO A 753 34.25 22.83 1.01
CA PRO A 753 34.97 21.61 1.38
C PRO A 753 34.20 20.32 1.08
N VAL A 754 32.87 20.33 1.03
CA VAL A 754 32.05 19.16 0.73
C VAL A 754 31.53 19.23 -0.68
N SER A 755 31.80 18.20 -1.47
CA SER A 755 31.38 18.13 -2.86
C SER A 755 30.79 16.75 -3.20
N ARG A 756 29.90 16.73 -4.19
CA ARG A 756 29.34 15.50 -4.75
C ARG A 756 30.43 14.80 -5.57
N GLN A 757 30.55 13.47 -5.42
CA GLN A 757 31.53 12.70 -6.20
C GLN A 757 31.13 12.55 -7.67
N ALA A 758 32.11 12.68 -8.57
CA ALA A 758 31.89 12.46 -9.99
C ALA A 758 31.61 10.97 -10.34
N THR A 759 32.14 10.05 -9.52
CA THR A 759 32.05 8.59 -9.73
C THR A 759 30.86 7.94 -9.07
N SER A 760 30.17 8.66 -8.18
CA SER A 760 28.99 8.16 -7.46
C SER A 760 27.96 9.25 -7.30
N ASN A 761 26.79 9.06 -7.87
CA ASN A 761 25.71 10.04 -7.84
C ASN A 761 25.21 10.39 -6.44
N SER A 762 25.37 9.51 -5.45
CA SER A 762 24.93 9.71 -4.07
C SER A 762 26.07 10.01 -3.10
N GLY A 763 27.32 9.97 -3.57
CA GLY A 763 28.50 10.19 -2.73
C GLY A 763 28.80 11.67 -2.53
N ILE A 764 29.07 12.07 -1.28
CA ILE A 764 29.62 13.37 -0.90
C ILE A 764 30.89 13.18 -0.10
N VAL A 765 31.90 14.00 -0.34
CA VAL A 765 33.25 13.86 0.23
C VAL A 765 33.76 15.19 0.74
N LEU A 766 34.36 15.18 1.92
CA LEU A 766 35.09 16.29 2.52
C LEU A 766 36.51 16.35 1.92
N SER A 767 36.82 17.44 1.23
CA SER A 767 38.12 17.64 0.59
C SER A 767 38.93 18.79 1.22
N GLY A 768 40.23 18.76 1.11
CA GLY A 768 41.12 19.85 1.56
C GLY A 768 41.21 20.00 3.06
N GLU A 769 40.83 19.02 3.85
CA GLU A 769 40.89 19.08 5.31
C GLU A 769 42.30 18.74 5.81
N SER A 770 42.80 19.56 6.72
CA SER A 770 43.99 19.29 7.52
C SER A 770 43.60 19.24 8.99
N VAL A 771 44.03 18.24 9.69
CA VAL A 771 43.72 17.99 11.10
C VAL A 771 45.02 17.86 11.88
N TRP A 772 45.04 18.30 13.12
CA TRP A 772 46.17 18.08 14.02
C TRP A 772 45.68 17.79 15.43
N TYR A 773 46.48 16.99 16.16
CA TYR A 773 46.35 16.86 17.59
C TYR A 773 47.07 17.99 18.26
N GLU A 774 46.44 18.70 19.18
CA GLU A 774 47.09 19.73 19.98
C GLU A 774 48.21 19.11 20.82
N LYS A 775 49.37 19.77 20.85
CA LYS A 775 50.53 19.28 21.66
C LYS A 775 50.34 19.71 23.12
N PRO A 776 50.09 18.76 24.06
CA PRO A 776 49.99 19.11 25.47
C PRO A 776 51.31 19.57 26.02
N LEU A 777 51.26 20.44 27.01
CA LEU A 777 52.48 20.95 27.71
C LEU A 777 53.29 19.84 28.38
N GLN A 778 52.60 18.83 28.89
CA GLN A 778 53.26 17.68 29.49
C GLN A 778 53.54 16.60 28.44
N PRO A 779 54.73 15.99 28.46
CA PRO A 779 55.02 14.89 27.56
C PRO A 779 54.01 13.76 27.66
N LYS A 780 53.56 13.26 26.51
CA LYS A 780 52.63 12.14 26.41
C LYS A 780 53.29 10.98 25.65
N ALA A 781 53.20 9.79 26.22
CA ALA A 781 53.67 8.58 25.53
C ALA A 781 53.01 8.35 24.21
N VAL A 782 53.66 7.65 23.30
CA VAL A 782 53.15 7.29 21.97
C VAL A 782 51.79 6.65 22.08
N PHE A 783 50.87 7.11 21.28
CA PHE A 783 49.55 6.52 21.11
C PHE A 783 49.12 6.55 19.63
N ASN A 784 48.18 5.70 19.25
CA ASN A 784 47.60 5.75 17.91
C ASN A 784 46.40 6.71 17.86
N SER A 785 46.21 7.32 16.69
CA SER A 785 45.00 8.13 16.44
C SER A 785 43.73 7.33 16.71
N GLU A 786 42.78 7.92 17.43
CA GLU A 786 41.46 7.28 17.72
C GLU A 786 40.39 8.36 17.88
N PHE A 787 40.31 9.23 16.90
CA PHE A 787 39.39 10.36 16.97
C PHE A 787 38.10 10.11 16.18
N ASP A 788 37.09 10.83 16.59
CA ASP A 788 35.79 10.87 15.93
C ASP A 788 35.64 12.19 15.17
N LEU A 789 35.00 12.11 13.99
CA LEU A 789 34.47 13.26 13.27
C LEU A 789 32.95 13.23 13.41
N ARG A 790 32.39 14.24 14.07
CA ARG A 790 30.93 14.36 14.30
C ARG A 790 30.31 15.43 13.41
N LEU A 791 29.25 15.02 12.74
CA LEU A 791 28.33 15.87 11.97
C LEU A 791 27.02 16.02 12.74
N ASN A 792 26.48 17.24 12.80
CA ASN A 792 25.20 17.52 13.40
C ASN A 792 24.06 17.15 12.44
N ALA A 793 22.84 17.06 12.94
CA ALA A 793 21.66 16.81 12.11
C ALA A 793 21.50 17.83 10.97
N SER A 794 21.82 19.10 11.24
CA SER A 794 21.78 20.17 10.24
C SER A 794 22.82 20.00 9.12
N ASN A 795 23.91 19.26 9.36
CA ASN A 795 24.90 18.97 8.33
C ASN A 795 24.44 17.93 7.31
N LEU A 796 23.40 17.19 7.64
CA LEU A 796 22.84 16.13 6.79
C LEU A 796 21.41 16.46 6.35
N MET A 797 21.18 17.71 6.04
CA MET A 797 19.90 18.28 5.64
C MET A 797 20.05 19.06 4.33
N ASP A 798 19.11 18.91 3.43
CA ASP A 798 19.08 19.65 2.17
C ASP A 798 18.25 20.96 2.28
N GLN A 799 18.09 21.64 1.16
CA GLN A 799 17.36 22.92 1.09
C GLN A 799 15.83 22.77 1.30
N ASP A 800 15.30 21.57 1.18
CA ASP A 800 13.88 21.25 1.44
C ASP A 800 13.67 20.64 2.84
N ASN A 801 14.69 20.69 3.71
CA ASN A 801 14.72 20.07 5.04
C ASN A 801 14.61 18.53 5.01
N VAL A 802 14.93 17.92 3.90
CA VAL A 802 15.12 16.45 3.86
C VAL A 802 16.41 16.14 4.61
N CYS A 803 16.35 15.29 5.61
CA CYS A 803 17.46 15.04 6.52
C CYS A 803 17.80 13.54 6.65
N TYR A 804 18.96 13.27 7.23
CA TYR A 804 19.31 11.90 7.60
C TYR A 804 18.43 11.39 8.74
N ARG A 805 17.89 10.19 8.55
CA ARG A 805 17.08 9.45 9.52
C ARG A 805 17.40 7.96 9.43
N GLN A 806 17.09 7.19 10.47
CA GLN A 806 17.22 5.72 10.42
C GLN A 806 16.12 5.07 9.57
N ASN A 807 14.94 5.65 9.58
CA ASN A 807 13.78 5.26 8.79
C ASN A 807 12.85 6.45 8.60
N ALA A 808 11.78 6.27 7.86
CA ALA A 808 10.83 7.34 7.52
C ALA A 808 10.15 8.02 8.73
N THR A 809 10.07 7.34 9.87
CA THR A 809 9.36 7.82 11.08
C THR A 809 10.29 8.33 12.19
N SER A 810 11.61 8.12 12.08
CA SER A 810 12.57 8.58 13.07
C SER A 810 12.89 10.07 12.90
N ASP A 811 13.44 10.69 13.94
CA ASP A 811 13.87 12.10 13.91
C ASP A 811 15.13 12.30 13.05
N CYS A 812 15.34 13.56 12.61
CA CYS A 812 16.61 13.97 12.00
C CYS A 812 17.76 13.77 12.96
N GLN A 813 18.86 13.22 12.48
CA GLN A 813 20.05 12.94 13.29
C GLN A 813 21.33 13.29 12.56
N GLY A 814 22.41 13.46 13.34
CA GLY A 814 23.76 13.62 12.83
C GLY A 814 24.41 12.27 12.55
N PHE A 815 25.64 12.33 12.07
CA PHE A 815 26.46 11.14 11.82
C PHE A 815 27.82 11.32 12.47
N THR A 816 28.39 10.26 13.00
CA THR A 816 29.73 10.26 13.57
C THR A 816 30.58 9.20 12.88
N PHE A 817 31.67 9.64 12.26
CA PHE A 817 32.76 8.75 11.88
C PHE A 817 33.54 8.42 13.14
N THR A 818 33.41 7.20 13.62
CA THR A 818 34.00 6.77 14.89
C THR A 818 35.37 6.17 14.69
N GLN A 819 36.34 6.52 15.59
CA GLN A 819 37.64 5.89 15.69
C GLN A 819 38.36 5.82 14.32
N ILE A 820 38.49 6.97 13.67
CA ILE A 820 39.07 7.07 12.34
C ILE A 820 40.53 6.60 12.37
N ASP A 821 40.85 5.62 11.50
CA ASP A 821 42.16 5.06 11.21
C ASP A 821 43.09 4.95 12.44
N ARG A 822 42.89 3.90 13.24
CA ARG A 822 43.60 3.60 14.49
C ARG A 822 45.08 3.17 14.28
N THR A 823 45.65 3.38 13.10
CA THR A 823 46.96 2.86 12.72
C THR A 823 48.08 3.91 12.76
N MET A 824 47.74 5.21 12.76
CA MET A 824 48.71 6.31 12.75
C MET A 824 49.25 6.61 14.16
N PRO A 825 50.55 6.41 14.42
CA PRO A 825 51.16 6.77 15.69
C PRO A 825 51.32 8.30 15.81
N LEU A 826 51.06 8.81 17.00
CA LEU A 826 51.28 10.21 17.42
C LEU A 826 52.43 10.31 18.39
N TYR A 827 53.38 11.16 18.07
CA TYR A 827 54.61 11.36 18.82
C TYR A 827 54.64 12.74 19.50
N TRP A 828 54.83 12.81 20.83
CA TRP A 828 55.18 14.04 21.50
C TRP A 828 56.67 14.30 21.27
N GLY A 829 57.02 15.12 20.28
CA GLY A 829 58.40 15.36 19.82
C GLY A 829 59.02 16.61 20.42
N LYS A 830 60.30 16.61 20.58
CA LYS A 830 61.09 17.80 20.86
C LYS A 830 62.36 17.82 20.06
N LEU A 831 62.82 19.03 19.68
CA LEU A 831 64.13 19.21 19.11
C LEU A 831 65.21 19.30 20.24
N VAL A 832 66.28 18.61 20.06
CA VAL A 832 67.38 18.62 21.00
C VAL A 832 68.61 19.11 20.23
N ILE A 833 69.28 20.11 20.81
CA ILE A 833 70.52 20.61 20.35
C ILE A 833 71.53 20.28 21.42
N GLN A 834 72.60 19.57 21.07
CA GLN A 834 73.61 19.12 22.04
C GLN A 834 74.80 20.07 22.04
N ASP A 835 75.25 20.45 23.20
CA ASP A 835 76.48 21.24 23.34
C ASP A 835 77.67 20.44 22.84
N VAL A 836 78.57 21.11 22.14
CA VAL A 836 79.81 20.51 21.59
C VAL A 836 81.01 21.43 21.84
N TYR A 837 82.16 20.85 21.85
CA TYR A 837 83.42 21.58 21.91
C TYR A 837 84.45 20.90 21.02
N GLY A 838 85.36 21.66 20.48
CA GLY A 838 86.36 21.17 19.56
C GLY A 838 87.54 22.14 19.42
N PRO A 839 88.56 21.79 18.69
CA PRO A 839 89.74 22.65 18.48
C PRO A 839 89.37 23.85 17.56
N GLU A 840 89.98 24.98 17.84
CA GLU A 840 89.79 26.26 17.17
C GLU A 840 90.15 26.23 15.67
N THR A 841 90.94 25.25 15.25
CA THR A 841 91.45 25.15 13.87
C THR A 841 90.59 24.25 12.97
N GLN A 842 89.56 23.63 13.51
CA GLN A 842 88.73 22.74 12.74
C GLN A 842 87.26 23.22 12.80
N PRO A 843 86.46 23.03 11.73
CA PRO A 843 85.01 23.24 11.81
C PRO A 843 84.36 22.35 12.83
N LEU A 844 83.38 22.89 13.55
CA LEU A 844 82.67 22.20 14.62
C LEU A 844 81.24 21.86 14.15
N GLU A 845 80.81 20.64 14.36
CA GLU A 845 79.42 20.22 14.07
C GLU A 845 78.70 20.01 15.37
N GLN A 846 77.64 20.80 15.57
CA GLN A 846 76.72 20.71 16.69
C GLN A 846 75.57 19.82 16.32
N PRO A 847 75.41 18.65 16.90
CA PRO A 847 74.27 17.76 16.52
C PRO A 847 72.95 18.34 16.90
N ILE A 848 71.96 18.21 15.95
CA ILE A 848 70.60 18.43 16.18
C ILE A 848 69.92 17.10 15.99
N TYR A 849 69.05 16.70 16.90
CA TYR A 849 68.18 15.51 16.72
C TYR A 849 66.83 15.69 17.35
N ILE A 850 65.88 14.90 16.89
CA ILE A 850 64.55 14.88 17.42
C ILE A 850 64.37 13.69 18.33
N GLU A 851 63.83 13.91 19.51
CA GLU A 851 63.40 12.90 20.45
C GLU A 851 61.88 12.91 20.55
N HIS A 852 61.29 11.76 20.78
CA HIS A 852 59.89 11.62 21.17
C HIS A 852 59.78 10.91 22.52
N TYR A 853 58.67 11.20 23.20
CA TYR A 853 58.43 10.66 24.53
C TYR A 853 57.76 9.28 24.46
N THR A 854 58.31 8.31 25.14
CA THR A 854 57.77 6.96 25.33
C THR A 854 57.44 6.72 26.80
N SER A 855 56.78 5.60 27.12
CA SER A 855 56.56 5.18 28.52
C SER A 855 57.84 5.05 29.33
N ASN A 856 58.99 4.88 28.68
CA ASN A 856 60.28 4.73 29.28
C ASN A 856 61.19 6.02 29.26
N GLY A 857 60.58 7.14 28.86
CA GLY A 857 61.25 8.42 28.73
C GLY A 857 61.47 8.82 27.25
N PHE A 858 62.35 9.83 27.04
CA PHE A 858 62.65 10.33 25.71
C PHE A 858 63.64 9.40 24.98
N VAL A 859 63.31 9.11 23.73
CA VAL A 859 64.13 8.34 22.81
C VAL A 859 64.27 9.07 21.47
N ARG A 860 65.44 8.92 20.81
CA ARG A 860 65.63 9.52 19.47
C ARG A 860 64.65 8.93 18.47
N THR A 861 64.04 9.80 17.67
CA THR A 861 63.11 9.41 16.63
C THR A 861 63.85 9.02 15.34
N THR A 862 64.39 7.80 15.31
CA THR A 862 65.20 7.30 14.19
C THR A 862 64.38 7.11 12.90
N ASP A 863 63.07 7.05 12.98
CA ASP A 863 62.17 6.92 11.83
C ASP A 863 61.94 8.25 11.09
N ASP A 864 62.36 9.38 11.68
CA ASP A 864 62.17 10.70 11.06
C ASP A 864 63.29 11.00 10.04
N SER A 865 62.91 10.85 8.77
CA SER A 865 63.72 11.37 7.65
C SER A 865 62.87 12.33 6.77
N CYS A 866 61.83 12.94 7.34
CA CYS A 866 60.90 13.79 6.64
C CYS A 866 60.77 15.21 7.22
N THR A 867 61.09 15.43 8.48
CA THR A 867 61.04 16.75 9.09
C THR A 867 62.07 17.68 8.47
N SER A 868 61.62 18.82 7.95
CA SER A 868 62.45 19.85 7.34
C SER A 868 62.78 20.95 8.34
N LEU A 869 64.04 21.26 8.43
CA LEU A 869 64.60 22.39 9.20
C LEU A 869 64.81 23.64 8.31
N SER A 870 64.29 23.63 7.05
CA SER A 870 64.47 24.71 6.07
C SER A 870 63.92 26.07 6.51
N SER A 871 63.00 26.09 7.45
CA SER A 871 62.50 27.33 8.09
C SER A 871 63.54 27.98 9.03
N ILE A 872 64.52 27.22 9.44
CA ILE A 872 65.64 27.73 10.24
C ILE A 872 66.71 28.29 9.30
N ASN A 873 66.47 29.55 8.81
CA ASN A 873 67.35 30.14 7.80
C ASN A 873 68.41 31.04 8.38
N ASN A 874 68.23 31.47 9.60
CA ASN A 874 69.11 32.45 10.25
C ASN A 874 69.57 31.91 11.61
N PHE A 875 70.81 32.10 11.84
CA PHE A 875 71.44 31.83 13.13
C PHE A 875 71.94 33.15 13.74
N ALA A 876 71.45 33.53 14.87
CA ALA A 876 72.03 34.61 15.65
C ALA A 876 73.15 34.00 16.52
N LEU A 877 74.34 34.47 16.32
CA LEU A 877 75.47 34.02 17.06
C LEU A 877 75.88 35.09 18.10
N GLN A 878 75.96 34.70 19.33
CA GLN A 878 76.39 35.55 20.43
C GLN A 878 77.68 35.01 21.06
N SER A 879 78.69 35.79 21.08
CA SER A 879 79.91 35.48 21.81
C SER A 879 79.81 36.06 23.22
N THR A 880 80.00 35.22 24.22
CA THR A 880 80.02 35.65 25.60
C THR A 880 81.41 35.69 26.23
N ASP A 881 82.37 34.95 25.66
CA ASP A 881 83.60 34.78 26.23
C ASP A 881 84.60 34.24 25.15
N TYR A 882 85.27 35.17 24.41
CA TYR A 882 86.37 34.81 23.50
C TYR A 882 87.66 35.31 24.04
N ASP A 883 88.55 34.36 24.34
CA ASP A 883 89.88 34.63 24.70
C ASP A 883 90.81 34.53 23.45
N VAL A 884 91.37 35.64 23.07
CA VAL A 884 92.35 35.70 21.92
C VAL A 884 93.75 35.56 22.45
N THR A 885 94.27 34.39 22.39
CA THR A 885 95.63 34.10 22.83
C THR A 885 96.74 34.53 21.84
N THR A 886 96.37 34.95 20.60
CA THR A 886 97.24 35.44 19.57
C THR A 886 97.24 36.94 19.50
N THR A 887 98.32 37.61 19.79
CA THR A 887 98.41 39.06 19.79
C THR A 887 98.24 39.60 18.32
N GLY A 888 97.23 40.51 18.12
CA GLY A 888 97.05 41.25 16.91
C GLY A 888 95.76 41.07 16.17
N VAL A 889 94.72 40.32 16.69
CA VAL A 889 93.39 40.14 16.07
C VAL A 889 92.37 40.89 16.94
N PRO A 890 91.93 42.11 16.50
CA PRO A 890 91.08 42.97 17.36
C PRO A 890 89.59 42.66 17.34
N VAL A 891 89.17 41.68 16.67
CA VAL A 891 87.68 41.39 16.52
C VAL A 891 87.48 39.88 16.56
N PRO A 892 86.43 39.44 17.24
CA PRO A 892 86.05 38.02 17.14
C PRO A 892 85.91 37.59 15.68
N PRO A 893 86.46 36.49 15.28
CA PRO A 893 86.42 36.01 13.92
C PRO A 893 84.98 35.82 13.54
N GLN A 894 84.60 36.08 12.27
CA GLN A 894 83.27 35.81 11.73
C GLN A 894 83.15 34.27 11.61
N VAL A 895 82.50 33.65 12.56
CA VAL A 895 82.10 32.26 12.50
C VAL A 895 80.86 32.17 11.67
N LEU A 896 80.86 31.45 10.60
CA LEU A 896 79.71 31.15 9.80
C LEU A 896 79.01 29.91 10.33
N ALA A 897 77.70 29.98 10.52
CA ALA A 897 76.87 28.84 10.91
C ALA A 897 75.86 28.48 9.79
N GLY A 898 75.66 27.22 9.59
CA GLY A 898 74.70 26.71 8.61
C GLY A 898 74.35 25.27 8.90
N LEU A 899 73.14 24.85 8.51
CA LEU A 899 72.73 23.47 8.60
C LEU A 899 73.54 22.58 7.68
N THR A 900 74.00 21.42 8.12
CA THR A 900 74.60 20.38 7.29
C THR A 900 73.59 19.73 6.34
N SER A 901 72.34 19.70 6.69
CA SER A 901 71.22 19.25 5.93
C SER A 901 69.96 19.96 6.34
N SER A 902 69.18 20.46 5.37
CA SER A 902 67.87 21.07 5.62
C SER A 902 66.81 20.06 6.02
N ASN A 903 66.99 18.77 5.76
CA ASN A 903 66.08 17.69 6.18
C ASN A 903 66.82 16.78 7.18
N LEU A 904 66.05 16.26 8.13
CA LEU A 904 66.56 15.24 9.04
C LEU A 904 66.82 13.94 8.28
N SER A 905 67.83 13.21 8.69
CA SER A 905 68.13 11.85 8.29
C SER A 905 68.21 10.98 9.54
N GLN A 906 67.25 9.99 9.64
CA GLN A 906 67.15 9.16 10.83
C GLN A 906 67.07 10.00 12.12
N GLY A 907 66.28 11.09 12.07
CA GLY A 907 66.02 11.96 13.22
C GLY A 907 67.18 12.90 13.60
N LYS A 908 68.14 13.13 12.73
CA LYS A 908 69.24 14.06 13.06
C LYS A 908 69.76 14.88 11.87
N SER A 909 70.33 16.02 12.23
CA SER A 909 71.12 16.93 11.38
C SER A 909 72.16 17.56 12.23
N ALA A 910 72.86 18.56 11.77
CA ALA A 910 73.82 19.31 12.55
C ALA A 910 73.92 20.79 12.06
N ILE A 911 74.34 21.65 12.99
CA ILE A 911 74.77 23.00 12.66
C ILE A 911 76.31 22.92 12.56
N ARG A 912 76.81 23.31 11.41
CA ARG A 912 78.23 23.38 11.14
C ARG A 912 78.74 24.81 11.32
N PHE A 913 79.68 25.00 12.21
CA PHE A 913 80.35 26.26 12.41
C PHE A 913 81.72 26.20 11.74
N SER A 914 82.07 27.33 11.06
CA SER A 914 83.42 27.44 10.52
C SER A 914 84.46 27.56 11.67
N ALA A 915 85.67 27.12 11.40
CA ALA A 915 86.73 27.23 12.33
C ALA A 915 87.02 28.71 12.70
N PRO A 916 87.13 29.08 14.02
CA PRO A 916 87.45 30.45 14.42
C PRO A 916 88.85 30.86 14.02
N GLY A 917 89.82 29.95 13.99
CA GLY A 917 91.24 30.18 13.67
C GLY A 917 92.13 29.89 14.85
N ALA A 918 93.40 29.70 14.52
CA ALA A 918 94.42 29.34 15.54
C ALA A 918 94.55 30.43 16.60
N GLY A 919 94.48 29.99 17.87
CA GLY A 919 94.68 30.88 19.03
C GLY A 919 93.39 31.62 19.43
N ILE A 920 92.22 31.34 18.85
CA ILE A 920 90.94 31.96 19.17
C ILE A 920 90.11 30.95 19.92
N THR A 921 89.99 31.11 21.21
CA THR A 921 89.21 30.25 22.09
C THR A 921 88.08 31.02 22.75
N GLY A 922 86.97 30.37 23.01
CA GLY A 922 85.82 31.00 23.68
C GLY A 922 84.55 30.17 23.59
N THR A 923 83.47 30.71 24.08
CA THR A 923 82.14 30.10 24.06
C THR A 923 81.26 30.86 23.04
N LEU A 924 80.60 30.14 22.22
CA LEU A 924 79.60 30.63 21.21
C LEU A 924 78.21 30.13 21.53
N ILE A 925 77.28 30.99 21.62
CA ILE A 925 75.86 30.63 21.73
C ILE A 925 75.19 30.86 20.37
N ALA A 926 74.56 29.82 19.82
CA ALA A 926 73.80 29.89 18.59
C ALA A 926 72.34 29.87 18.95
N PHE A 927 71.62 30.87 18.45
CA PHE A 927 70.14 30.95 18.53
C PHE A 927 69.57 30.58 17.17
N LEU A 928 68.59 29.61 17.15
CA LEU A 928 67.88 29.25 15.97
C LEU A 928 66.72 30.27 15.84
N ILE A 929 66.63 30.98 14.73
CA ILE A 929 65.64 32.02 14.46
C ILE A 929 64.70 31.54 13.34
#